data_86986d9ee687a61bbc9f36492df534f8
#
_entry.id   86986d9ee687a61bbc9f36492df534f8
#
_cell.length_a   1.000
_cell.length_b   1.000
_cell.length_c   1.000
_cell.angle_alpha   90.00
_cell.angle_beta   90.00
_cell.angle_gamma   90.00
#
_symmetry.space_group_name_H-M   'P 1'
#
loop_
_entity.id
_entity.type
_entity.pdbx_description
1 polymer ?
#
loop_
_entity_poly.entity_id
_entity_poly.type
_entity_poly.pdbx_seq_one_letter_code
_entity_poly.pdbx_strand_id
1 'polypeptide(L)'
;MIRKSAWLVSAGLFAAATPALAQTAVSNTDTDKQTAQPTPGATEGAAAQDQAREQTPANPGEIVITATRRNQALSDVPMAVSAVTSQQLEYTGATDIRQLNQVSPSLLVSSTTSEGGAAVARIRGIGTVGDNPGLEGSVGIFIDGVYRARAGMALTDLGPLDRIEVLRGPQGTLFGRNTSAGLISIITAKPRFTPEIDGQLDVGNYGYWRAQASVTGPLSETIAGRLDFVWAKRKGFLDDVISGRDVNDRQRWMTRGQVLFQPSSDFSFRLIGDYTNRNEECCAAVYLPTFDTVATGGGGTARQPSTIAAIERGLGATILDDPFKRDVAITLGRDYKSDVKDWGFSGEGVYDFGWAELTSITAYRYNKYTRGQDADFNNLDILFRDSDGGSYNRFKTFSQELRLQGNAFANRLDWLVGGYYANEKLQVADNLSYGNDYGRYANCLVAANFAAATGQGALVTPGSSTCFNQPLASALLPLVGANAPALAAFAGVPIDLGPPFGIVNFGAPPFNNSGFSNIATLLGHPGLSMNGTGLNDLYNQTSNDWALFTHDIVSITDQLKLTLGARYTHEHKKLNADLSDNLAICDIISSSPFAALQQLPCVIPGIPGGSLNINDSRSENKLSGTAVLSYKPTARLLTYASYSHGYKAGGFNLDRSALFRSAAPQNPTAPLSGSGAVCVNALLQPGCAGVLASGQDLEFLPETNDAIELGAKYNGGWIDLNVALFHQLFKNFQLNTFNGLNFIVENINSCSEDLNGDDSDTDPRSGPCTGKTRAGVKDTGFEIEAFTHPMRDLSVNGGLTYANVRYRDNLVGADGKPLSPALFQLPGRQISNAPKWTVTGATAWTPPIGGSGFHGLVYADVRYMSKFNTGSDLDLEKMQGSFAVVNGRIGISGPDDQWSVELWAQNLFNKNFIQVAFDTPIQGTPGSTTRAVEAGFFSRATQLYSAFLGEPRTFGLTLRGKLGFAQPAPPPYVPPPPPPPPPVVEQPAPPPPPPPPPPPPAPVERGERGS
;
A
#
# COMPACT_ATOMS: atom_id res chain seq x y z
N MET A 1 -45.07 4.13 -17.06
CA MET A 1 -45.92 3.65 -15.94
C MET A 1 -45.04 3.63 -14.72
N ILE A 2 -45.35 4.55 -13.83
CA ILE A 2 -44.56 4.85 -12.63
C ILE A 2 -44.91 3.80 -11.55
N ARG A 3 -43.94 3.13 -10.94
CA ARG A 3 -44.11 2.51 -9.64
C ARG A 3 -43.01 3.01 -8.70
N LYS A 4 -43.42 3.97 -7.85
CA LYS A 4 -42.70 4.39 -6.65
C LYS A 4 -42.88 3.29 -5.60
N SER A 5 -41.79 2.71 -5.12
CA SER A 5 -41.79 1.90 -3.90
C SER A 5 -41.12 2.74 -2.82
N ALA A 6 -41.96 3.28 -1.94
CA ALA A 6 -41.50 3.93 -0.71
C ALA A 6 -41.09 2.84 0.30
N TRP A 7 -39.85 2.87 0.75
CA TRP A 7 -39.40 2.11 1.92
C TRP A 7 -39.51 3.02 3.14
N LEU A 8 -40.45 2.70 3.99
CA LEU A 8 -40.56 3.21 5.34
C LEU A 8 -39.39 2.69 6.17
N VAL A 9 -38.51 3.60 6.59
CA VAL A 9 -37.51 3.34 7.64
C VAL A 9 -38.28 3.42 8.98
N SER A 10 -38.56 2.28 9.57
CA SER A 10 -39.02 2.17 10.97
C SER A 10 -37.79 2.37 11.86
N ALA A 11 -37.69 3.57 12.47
CA ALA A 11 -36.82 3.82 13.59
C ALA A 11 -37.29 3.01 14.80
N GLY A 12 -36.62 1.90 15.07
CA GLY A 12 -36.75 1.15 16.31
C GLY A 12 -36.05 1.91 17.43
N LEU A 13 -36.83 2.56 18.29
CA LEU A 13 -36.35 3.04 19.59
C LEU A 13 -35.90 1.83 20.42
N PHE A 14 -34.62 1.75 20.72
CA PHE A 14 -34.14 0.92 21.82
C PHE A 14 -34.53 1.62 23.12
N ALA A 15 -35.55 1.10 23.76
CA ALA A 15 -35.87 1.42 25.14
C ALA A 15 -34.76 0.86 26.04
N ALA A 16 -34.01 1.75 26.67
CA ALA A 16 -33.07 1.40 27.73
C ALA A 16 -33.87 0.87 28.93
N ALA A 17 -33.75 -0.41 29.20
CA ALA A 17 -34.23 -1.01 30.44
C ALA A 17 -33.30 -0.55 31.57
N THR A 18 -33.77 0.38 32.40
CA THR A 18 -33.14 0.70 33.69
C THR A 18 -33.49 -0.41 34.69
N PRO A 19 -32.50 -0.98 35.41
CA PRO A 19 -32.83 -1.84 36.54
C PRO A 19 -33.38 -1.00 37.69
N ALA A 20 -34.59 -1.34 38.15
CA ALA A 20 -35.21 -0.73 39.33
C ALA A 20 -34.41 -1.07 40.56
N LEU A 21 -33.88 -0.05 41.26
CA LEU A 21 -33.37 -0.14 42.62
C LEU A 21 -34.58 -0.32 43.56
N ALA A 22 -34.75 -1.52 44.11
CA ALA A 22 -35.66 -1.76 45.22
C ALA A 22 -35.02 -1.17 46.49
N GLN A 23 -35.62 -0.07 46.99
CA GLN A 23 -35.40 0.40 48.35
C GLN A 23 -36.15 -0.52 49.33
N THR A 24 -35.41 -1.21 50.17
CA THR A 24 -36.00 -1.81 51.40
C THR A 24 -35.56 -0.96 52.61
N ALA A 25 -36.58 -0.59 53.38
CA ALA A 25 -36.48 0.23 54.54
C ALA A 25 -35.74 -0.46 55.70
N VAL A 26 -35.00 0.38 56.42
CA VAL A 26 -34.31 0.04 57.68
C VAL A 26 -35.34 -0.18 58.79
N SER A 27 -35.23 -1.29 59.51
CA SER A 27 -35.74 -1.43 60.85
C SER A 27 -34.61 -1.84 61.79
N ASN A 28 -34.26 -0.95 62.70
CA ASN A 28 -33.34 -1.24 63.80
C ASN A 28 -33.94 -2.26 64.78
N THR A 29 -33.12 -3.20 65.19
CA THR A 29 -33.13 -3.72 66.59
C THR A 29 -31.75 -4.30 66.93
N ASP A 30 -31.17 -3.81 68.05
CA ASP A 30 -30.00 -4.31 68.73
C ASP A 30 -30.10 -5.79 69.12
N THR A 31 -29.01 -6.55 69.09
CA THR A 31 -28.44 -7.28 70.23
C THR A 31 -27.13 -7.99 69.90
N ASP A 32 -26.18 -7.78 70.81
CA ASP A 32 -24.88 -8.47 70.96
C ASP A 32 -24.80 -9.96 70.60
N LYS A 33 -23.68 -10.39 69.95
CA LYS A 33 -22.72 -11.36 70.51
C LYS A 33 -21.49 -11.55 69.58
N GLN A 34 -20.35 -11.50 70.25
CA GLN A 34 -18.99 -11.86 69.92
C GLN A 34 -18.77 -13.08 69.01
N THR A 35 -17.61 -12.96 68.33
CA THR A 35 -16.58 -13.97 67.97
C THR A 35 -16.69 -14.54 66.57
N ALA A 36 -15.80 -14.13 65.73
CA ALA A 36 -14.68 -14.88 65.14
C ALA A 36 -14.07 -14.08 63.98
N GLN A 37 -12.80 -13.80 64.09
CA GLN A 37 -11.97 -13.17 63.06
C GLN A 37 -11.78 -14.12 61.91
N PRO A 38 -11.97 -13.74 60.65
CA PRO A 38 -11.32 -14.37 59.52
C PRO A 38 -10.12 -13.55 59.05
N THR A 39 -9.06 -14.21 58.84
CA THR A 39 -7.79 -13.80 58.24
C THR A 39 -7.96 -12.96 57.00
N PRO A 40 -7.24 -11.84 56.80
CA PRO A 40 -7.23 -11.15 55.51
C PRO A 40 -6.33 -11.89 54.52
N GLY A 41 -6.90 -12.43 53.50
CA GLY A 41 -6.19 -13.11 52.40
C GLY A 41 -6.63 -12.54 51.07
N ALA A 42 -5.76 -11.80 50.41
CA ALA A 42 -5.58 -11.64 48.99
C ALA A 42 -6.76 -11.09 48.14
N THR A 43 -6.95 -9.77 48.06
CA THR A 43 -7.64 -9.10 46.93
C THR A 43 -7.06 -7.72 46.57
N GLU A 44 -5.92 -7.31 47.09
CA GLU A 44 -5.31 -6.01 46.71
C GLU A 44 -4.19 -6.12 45.64
N GLY A 45 -3.94 -7.33 45.05
CA GLY A 45 -2.83 -7.54 44.15
C GLY A 45 -3.13 -7.31 42.67
N ALA A 46 -4.37 -7.42 42.18
CA ALA A 46 -4.66 -7.47 40.78
C ALA A 46 -4.63 -6.11 40.05
N ALA A 47 -5.15 -5.07 40.63
CA ALA A 47 -5.17 -3.73 40.01
C ALA A 47 -3.83 -2.98 40.04
N ALA A 48 -2.98 -3.29 41.05
CA ALA A 48 -1.64 -2.69 41.16
C ALA A 48 -0.58 -3.44 40.37
N GLN A 49 -0.83 -4.71 40.02
CA GLN A 49 0.09 -5.53 39.20
C GLN A 49 -0.12 -5.38 37.69
N ASP A 50 -1.29 -4.98 37.24
CA ASP A 50 -1.52 -4.66 35.81
C ASP A 50 -0.74 -3.39 35.38
N GLN A 51 -0.53 -2.43 36.29
CA GLN A 51 0.37 -1.29 36.07
C GLN A 51 1.86 -1.68 36.09
N ALA A 52 2.23 -2.81 36.68
CA ALA A 52 3.61 -3.26 36.76
C ALA A 52 4.06 -4.10 35.54
N ARG A 53 3.13 -4.56 34.69
CA ARG A 53 3.41 -5.27 33.44
C ARG A 53 3.44 -4.42 32.16
N GLU A 54 2.72 -3.32 32.10
CA GLU A 54 3.13 -2.22 31.26
C GLU A 54 4.41 -1.67 31.91
N GLN A 55 5.54 -1.90 31.29
CA GLN A 55 6.76 -1.20 31.67
C GLN A 55 6.42 0.28 31.64
N THR A 56 6.15 0.84 32.81
CA THR A 56 5.90 2.27 32.96
C THR A 56 7.10 2.95 32.31
N PRO A 57 6.92 3.80 31.27
CA PRO A 57 8.04 4.48 30.66
C PRO A 57 8.88 5.11 31.74
N ALA A 58 10.20 4.97 31.68
CA ALA A 58 11.09 5.54 32.67
C ALA A 58 10.95 7.07 32.76
N ASN A 59 10.34 7.67 31.71
CA ASN A 59 9.99 9.08 31.63
C ASN A 59 8.51 9.24 31.23
N PRO A 60 7.74 10.16 31.85
CA PRO A 60 6.42 10.52 31.38
C PRO A 60 6.51 11.07 29.94
N GLY A 61 5.87 10.39 28.98
CA GLY A 61 5.87 10.77 27.58
C GLY A 61 6.72 9.86 26.65
N GLU A 62 7.41 8.86 27.16
CA GLU A 62 8.18 7.91 26.35
C GLU A 62 7.23 6.95 25.60
N ILE A 63 7.43 6.83 24.27
CA ILE A 63 6.60 5.99 23.40
C ILE A 63 7.07 4.53 23.50
N VAL A 64 6.18 3.63 23.92
CA VAL A 64 6.41 2.18 23.92
C VAL A 64 5.94 1.60 22.60
N ILE A 65 6.77 0.74 21.98
CA ILE A 65 6.49 0.08 20.71
C ILE A 65 6.63 -1.44 20.83
N THR A 66 6.07 -2.15 19.83
CA THR A 66 6.11 -3.61 19.73
C THR A 66 6.87 -4.11 18.50
N ALA A 67 7.72 -3.27 17.93
CA ALA A 67 8.49 -3.52 16.71
C ALA A 67 9.35 -4.81 16.76
N THR A 68 9.81 -5.20 17.93
CA THR A 68 10.61 -6.44 18.17
C THR A 68 9.76 -7.59 18.71
N ARG A 69 8.44 -7.53 18.65
CA ARG A 69 7.50 -8.44 19.32
C ARG A 69 7.63 -8.41 20.84
N ARG A 70 8.25 -7.39 21.40
CA ARG A 70 8.42 -7.09 22.82
C ARG A 70 8.00 -5.66 23.09
N ASN A 71 7.46 -5.37 24.27
CA ASN A 71 7.18 -4.00 24.69
C ASN A 71 8.50 -3.32 25.04
N GLN A 72 8.93 -2.34 24.26
CA GLN A 72 10.19 -1.63 24.45
C GLN A 72 10.00 -0.14 24.20
N ALA A 73 10.73 0.69 24.94
CA ALA A 73 10.80 2.11 24.66
C ALA A 73 11.37 2.36 23.24
N LEU A 74 10.81 3.32 22.52
CA LEU A 74 11.27 3.67 21.16
C LEU A 74 12.76 4.01 21.13
N SER A 75 13.26 4.65 22.17
CA SER A 75 14.67 5.02 22.35
C SER A 75 15.60 3.80 22.47
N ASP A 76 15.10 2.64 22.91
CA ASP A 76 15.88 1.43 23.18
C ASP A 76 15.88 0.40 22.06
N VAL A 77 15.08 0.62 21.02
CA VAL A 77 14.98 -0.29 19.89
C VAL A 77 16.04 0.04 18.83
N PRO A 78 17.03 -0.86 18.56
CA PRO A 78 18.15 -0.59 17.68
C PRO A 78 17.80 -0.80 16.19
N MET A 79 16.81 -0.06 15.70
CA MET A 79 16.39 -0.01 14.29
C MET A 79 15.69 1.32 13.98
N ALA A 80 15.59 1.67 12.69
CA ALA A 80 14.83 2.82 12.25
C ALA A 80 13.32 2.53 12.33
N VAL A 81 12.61 3.19 13.23
CA VAL A 81 11.17 3.07 13.43
C VAL A 81 10.56 4.42 13.80
N SER A 82 9.43 4.76 13.18
CA SER A 82 8.56 5.88 13.61
C SER A 82 7.34 5.32 14.30
N ALA A 83 6.94 5.91 15.41
CA ALA A 83 5.69 5.60 16.10
C ALA A 83 4.80 6.85 16.15
N VAL A 84 3.55 6.69 15.78
CA VAL A 84 2.52 7.74 15.77
C VAL A 84 1.49 7.37 16.83
N THR A 85 1.36 8.19 17.85
CA THR A 85 0.42 7.94 18.96
C THR A 85 -1.02 8.29 18.57
N SER A 86 -2.00 7.81 19.37
CA SER A 86 -3.41 8.17 19.20
C SER A 86 -3.62 9.69 19.20
N GLN A 87 -2.96 10.42 20.08
CA GLN A 87 -3.05 11.88 20.15
C GLN A 87 -2.53 12.58 18.88
N GLN A 88 -1.40 12.11 18.34
CA GLN A 88 -0.87 12.64 17.08
C GLN A 88 -1.83 12.34 15.91
N LEU A 89 -2.45 11.14 15.88
CA LEU A 89 -3.47 10.79 14.88
C LEU A 89 -4.70 11.69 14.98
N GLU A 90 -5.13 12.02 16.20
CA GLU A 90 -6.23 12.96 16.44
C GLU A 90 -5.91 14.36 15.91
N TYR A 91 -4.72 14.89 16.20
CA TYR A 91 -4.29 16.21 15.72
C TYR A 91 -4.18 16.28 14.21
N THR A 92 -3.61 15.25 13.56
CA THR A 92 -3.53 15.18 12.10
C THR A 92 -4.91 15.01 11.45
N GLY A 93 -5.86 14.41 12.16
CA GLY A 93 -7.15 13.99 11.62
C GLY A 93 -7.04 12.82 10.66
N ALA A 94 -5.98 12.03 10.78
CA ALA A 94 -5.76 10.86 9.94
C ALA A 94 -6.80 9.78 10.23
N THR A 95 -7.61 9.45 9.22
CA THR A 95 -8.64 8.40 9.30
C THR A 95 -8.25 7.13 8.54
N ASP A 96 -7.31 7.23 7.60
CA ASP A 96 -6.76 6.08 6.85
C ASP A 96 -5.22 6.16 6.70
N ILE A 97 -4.60 5.06 6.24
CA ILE A 97 -3.14 4.97 6.15
C ILE A 97 -2.51 5.93 5.13
N ARG A 98 -3.24 6.50 4.16
CA ARG A 98 -2.71 7.49 3.20
C ARG A 98 -2.37 8.80 3.88
N GLN A 99 -3.12 9.16 4.91
CA GLN A 99 -2.90 10.38 5.66
C GLN A 99 -1.66 10.29 6.57
N LEU A 100 -1.14 9.07 6.82
CA LEU A 100 0.14 8.87 7.50
C LEU A 100 1.34 9.42 6.72
N ASN A 101 1.17 9.73 5.44
CA ASN A 101 2.18 10.42 4.63
C ASN A 101 2.67 11.71 5.30
N GLN A 102 1.85 12.38 6.10
CA GLN A 102 2.20 13.64 6.77
C GLN A 102 3.11 13.44 8.00
N VAL A 103 3.07 12.26 8.63
CA VAL A 103 3.73 12.02 9.92
C VAL A 103 5.01 11.18 9.82
N SER A 104 5.25 10.49 8.70
CA SER A 104 6.48 9.70 8.49
C SER A 104 7.17 10.14 7.19
N PRO A 105 8.40 10.71 7.25
CA PRO A 105 9.05 11.26 6.07
C PRO A 105 9.45 10.20 5.04
N SER A 106 9.67 8.96 5.47
CA SER A 106 10.05 7.86 4.58
C SER A 106 8.87 7.10 3.98
N LEU A 107 7.64 7.34 4.46
CA LEU A 107 6.43 6.66 4.02
C LEU A 107 5.74 7.43 2.89
N LEU A 108 5.34 6.72 1.84
CA LEU A 108 4.46 7.21 0.79
C LEU A 108 3.38 6.16 0.50
N VAL A 109 2.13 6.49 0.79
CA VAL A 109 0.96 5.67 0.41
C VAL A 109 0.19 6.38 -0.69
N SER A 110 -0.11 5.67 -1.76
CA SER A 110 -0.88 6.15 -2.92
C SER A 110 -1.85 5.09 -3.39
N SER A 111 -2.83 5.48 -4.21
CA SER A 111 -3.75 4.56 -4.89
C SER A 111 -3.81 4.90 -6.38
N THR A 112 -4.20 3.90 -7.20
CA THR A 112 -4.36 4.04 -8.65
C THR A 112 -5.82 3.80 -9.06
N THR A 113 -6.09 2.82 -9.90
CA THR A 113 -7.42 2.51 -10.46
C THR A 113 -8.47 2.16 -9.42
N SER A 114 -8.07 1.84 -8.20
CA SER A 114 -8.98 1.63 -7.08
C SER A 114 -8.28 1.82 -5.73
N GLU A 115 -9.03 2.23 -4.73
CA GLU A 115 -8.54 2.21 -3.34
C GLU A 115 -8.52 0.80 -2.76
N GLY A 116 -9.44 -0.08 -3.17
CA GLY A 116 -9.58 -1.44 -2.63
C GLY A 116 -8.60 -2.45 -3.19
N GLY A 117 -8.24 -2.32 -4.46
CA GLY A 117 -7.39 -3.29 -5.18
C GLY A 117 -5.98 -2.81 -5.47
N ALA A 118 -5.79 -1.50 -5.65
CA ALA A 118 -4.58 -0.93 -6.27
C ALA A 118 -3.85 0.09 -5.39
N ALA A 119 -3.91 -0.09 -4.07
CA ALA A 119 -3.16 0.75 -3.14
C ALA A 119 -1.73 0.24 -2.92
N VAL A 120 -0.82 1.18 -2.73
CA VAL A 120 0.61 0.93 -2.57
C VAL A 120 1.16 1.69 -1.37
N ALA A 121 1.85 0.99 -0.49
CA ALA A 121 2.71 1.60 0.52
C ALA A 121 4.17 1.48 0.07
N ARG A 122 4.92 2.58 0.19
CA ARG A 122 6.36 2.66 -0.09
C ARG A 122 7.10 3.17 1.13
N ILE A 123 8.21 2.54 1.45
CA ILE A 123 9.14 3.00 2.50
C ILE A 123 10.49 3.24 1.85
N ARG A 124 11.10 4.42 2.10
CA ARG A 124 12.36 4.84 1.45
C ARG A 124 12.29 4.81 -0.08
N GLY A 125 11.10 5.08 -0.66
CA GLY A 125 10.86 4.99 -2.10
C GLY A 125 10.66 3.57 -2.66
N ILE A 126 10.84 2.52 -1.87
CA ILE A 126 10.63 1.12 -2.28
C ILE A 126 9.19 0.69 -1.99
N GLY A 127 8.53 0.19 -3.00
CA GLY A 127 7.17 -0.36 -2.97
C GLY A 127 6.70 -0.64 -4.37
N THR A 128 5.69 -1.47 -4.53
CA THR A 128 5.21 -1.92 -5.84
C THR A 128 3.80 -1.41 -6.11
N VAL A 129 3.53 -0.99 -7.34
CA VAL A 129 2.17 -0.61 -7.75
C VAL A 129 1.25 -1.83 -7.65
N GLY A 130 0.05 -1.66 -7.07
CA GLY A 130 -0.79 -2.77 -6.61
C GLY A 130 -1.82 -3.30 -7.60
N ASP A 131 -1.78 -2.90 -8.89
CA ASP A 131 -2.83 -3.26 -9.86
C ASP A 131 -2.80 -4.72 -10.33
N ASN A 132 -1.76 -5.49 -10.00
CA ASN A 132 -1.71 -6.93 -10.26
C ASN A 132 -2.05 -7.71 -8.97
N PRO A 133 -3.20 -8.42 -8.90
CA PRO A 133 -3.61 -9.12 -7.68
C PRO A 133 -2.67 -10.26 -7.25
N GLY A 134 -1.92 -10.85 -8.18
CA GLY A 134 -0.90 -11.87 -7.90
C GLY A 134 0.34 -11.32 -7.22
N LEU A 135 0.59 -10.01 -7.32
CA LEU A 135 1.76 -9.34 -6.76
C LEU A 135 1.51 -8.93 -5.31
N GLU A 136 2.37 -9.35 -4.41
CA GLU A 136 2.36 -8.94 -3.02
C GLU A 136 3.19 -7.66 -2.82
N GLY A 137 2.98 -6.91 -1.73
CA GLY A 137 3.71 -5.67 -1.44
C GLY A 137 5.13 -5.91 -0.95
N SER A 138 6.04 -4.94 -1.12
CA SER A 138 7.36 -4.93 -0.45
C SER A 138 7.27 -4.38 0.98
N VAL A 139 6.16 -3.72 1.31
CA VAL A 139 5.82 -3.21 2.65
C VAL A 139 4.69 -4.04 3.22
N GLY A 140 4.95 -4.75 4.33
CA GLY A 140 3.95 -5.53 5.04
C GLY A 140 2.98 -4.63 5.81
N ILE A 141 1.71 -4.99 5.89
CA ILE A 141 0.73 -4.30 6.73
C ILE A 141 0.12 -5.29 7.70
N PHE A 142 0.15 -4.92 8.98
CA PHE A 142 -0.38 -5.73 10.07
C PHE A 142 -1.40 -4.90 10.86
N ILE A 143 -2.52 -5.52 11.22
CA ILE A 143 -3.50 -4.94 12.16
C ILE A 143 -3.64 -5.91 13.32
N ASP A 144 -3.32 -5.46 14.52
CA ASP A 144 -3.27 -6.29 15.75
C ASP A 144 -2.49 -7.62 15.54
N GLY A 145 -1.31 -7.53 14.91
CA GLY A 145 -0.46 -8.67 14.62
C GLY A 145 -0.88 -9.54 13.44
N VAL A 146 -2.06 -9.33 12.85
CA VAL A 146 -2.59 -10.09 11.72
C VAL A 146 -2.17 -9.46 10.39
N TYR A 147 -1.47 -10.23 9.56
CA TYR A 147 -1.03 -9.80 8.23
C TYR A 147 -2.20 -9.52 7.28
N ARG A 148 -2.11 -8.42 6.53
CA ARG A 148 -3.02 -8.04 5.43
C ARG A 148 -2.31 -8.28 4.10
N ALA A 149 -2.81 -9.21 3.31
CA ALA A 149 -2.14 -9.70 2.11
C ALA A 149 -1.89 -8.63 1.04
N ARG A 150 -2.70 -7.58 1.00
CA ARG A 150 -2.55 -6.44 0.06
C ARG A 150 -2.79 -5.12 0.78
N ALA A 151 -2.08 -4.07 0.39
CA ALA A 151 -2.19 -2.75 1.01
C ALA A 151 -3.61 -2.17 0.93
N GLY A 152 -4.34 -2.42 -0.15
CA GLY A 152 -5.72 -1.97 -0.32
C GLY A 152 -6.72 -2.52 0.71
N MET A 153 -6.41 -3.68 1.33
CA MET A 153 -7.24 -4.26 2.40
C MET A 153 -7.13 -3.48 3.72
N ALA A 154 -6.09 -2.67 3.89
CA ALA A 154 -5.90 -1.81 5.05
C ALA A 154 -6.28 -0.34 4.79
N LEU A 155 -6.66 0.03 3.54
CA LEU A 155 -7.22 1.33 3.19
C LEU A 155 -8.69 1.43 3.59
N THR A 156 -8.98 1.10 4.84
CA THR A 156 -10.30 1.29 5.44
C THR A 156 -10.25 2.45 6.42
N ASP A 157 -11.40 2.93 6.88
CA ASP A 157 -11.41 3.78 8.07
C ASP A 157 -10.93 2.93 9.25
N LEU A 158 -9.91 3.39 9.94
CA LEU A 158 -9.22 2.59 10.94
C LEU A 158 -9.96 2.54 12.31
N GLY A 159 -10.89 3.49 12.52
CA GLY A 159 -11.54 3.67 13.82
C GLY A 159 -10.55 4.08 14.92
N PRO A 160 -10.89 3.92 16.20
CA PRO A 160 -10.00 4.24 17.32
C PRO A 160 -8.75 3.35 17.33
N LEU A 161 -7.58 3.99 17.40
CA LEU A 161 -6.27 3.34 17.44
C LEU A 161 -5.54 3.66 18.75
N ASP A 162 -4.67 2.75 19.16
CA ASP A 162 -3.67 2.99 20.20
C ASP A 162 -2.46 3.71 19.59
N ARG A 163 -1.89 3.15 18.53
CA ARG A 163 -0.76 3.73 17.79
C ARG A 163 -0.57 3.07 16.42
N ILE A 164 0.30 3.66 15.62
CA ILE A 164 0.81 3.07 14.37
C ILE A 164 2.33 3.11 14.41
N GLU A 165 2.95 1.98 14.10
CA GLU A 165 4.40 1.82 14.01
C GLU A 165 4.81 1.62 12.55
N VAL A 166 5.79 2.40 12.05
CA VAL A 166 6.36 2.26 10.69
C VAL A 166 7.80 1.79 10.84
N LEU A 167 8.05 0.52 10.56
CA LEU A 167 9.37 -0.10 10.64
C LEU A 167 10.03 -0.07 9.27
N ARG A 168 11.28 0.36 9.21
CA ARG A 168 12.02 0.58 7.95
C ARG A 168 13.10 -0.47 7.74
N GLY A 169 13.39 -0.76 6.46
CA GLY A 169 14.31 -1.83 6.08
C GLY A 169 13.73 -3.22 6.27
N PRO A 170 14.46 -4.30 5.92
CA PRO A 170 13.94 -5.65 5.94
C PRO A 170 13.53 -6.12 7.35
N GLN A 171 12.29 -6.59 7.47
CA GLN A 171 11.71 -7.12 8.71
C GLN A 171 11.38 -8.63 8.61
N GLY A 172 12.00 -9.33 7.67
CA GLY A 172 11.68 -10.71 7.32
C GLY A 172 11.82 -11.71 8.46
N THR A 173 12.68 -11.45 9.44
CA THR A 173 12.95 -12.35 10.57
C THR A 173 11.72 -12.54 11.47
N LEU A 174 11.14 -11.45 11.96
CA LEU A 174 10.01 -11.47 12.89
C LEU A 174 8.65 -11.45 12.19
N PHE A 175 8.54 -10.75 11.06
CA PHE A 175 7.26 -10.52 10.40
C PHE A 175 7.08 -11.35 9.12
N GLY A 176 8.16 -11.99 8.64
CA GLY A 176 8.12 -12.92 7.53
C GLY A 176 8.20 -12.27 6.15
N ARG A 177 7.66 -12.98 5.16
CA ARG A 177 7.69 -12.56 3.75
C ARG A 177 7.02 -11.20 3.53
N ASN A 178 7.35 -10.55 2.40
CA ASN A 178 6.69 -9.32 1.95
C ASN A 178 6.93 -8.11 2.88
N THR A 179 8.02 -8.13 3.61
CA THR A 179 8.51 -7.05 4.46
C THR A 179 9.94 -6.65 4.07
N SER A 180 10.27 -6.78 2.79
CA SER A 180 11.62 -6.50 2.26
C SER A 180 12.00 -5.03 2.34
N ALA A 181 11.02 -4.10 2.25
CA ALA A 181 11.24 -2.67 2.41
C ALA A 181 10.89 -2.14 3.82
N GLY A 182 10.08 -2.88 4.55
CA GLY A 182 9.59 -2.52 5.88
C GLY A 182 8.17 -2.97 6.14
N LEU A 183 7.56 -2.44 7.17
CA LEU A 183 6.15 -2.70 7.49
C LEU A 183 5.46 -1.54 8.20
N ILE A 184 4.14 -1.58 8.18
CA ILE A 184 3.23 -0.72 8.95
C ILE A 184 2.47 -1.63 9.91
N SER A 185 2.63 -1.41 11.22
CA SER A 185 1.90 -2.12 12.29
C SER A 185 0.87 -1.18 12.89
N ILE A 186 -0.39 -1.54 12.78
CA ILE A 186 -1.54 -0.79 13.27
C ILE A 186 -2.07 -1.50 14.50
N ILE A 187 -2.08 -0.81 15.64
CA ILE A 187 -2.54 -1.33 16.92
C ILE A 187 -3.85 -0.62 17.26
N THR A 188 -4.94 -1.40 17.38
CA THR A 188 -6.26 -0.85 17.70
C THR A 188 -6.42 -0.61 19.20
N ALA A 189 -7.28 0.34 19.57
CA ALA A 189 -7.59 0.59 20.98
C ALA A 189 -8.22 -0.66 21.63
N LYS A 190 -7.66 -1.09 22.77
CA LYS A 190 -8.08 -2.31 23.48
C LYS A 190 -9.32 -2.09 24.34
N PRO A 191 -10.08 -3.14 24.70
CA PRO A 191 -11.10 -3.07 25.75
C PRO A 191 -10.48 -2.64 27.10
N ARG A 192 -11.19 -1.81 27.85
CA ARG A 192 -10.81 -1.34 29.19
C ARG A 192 -11.82 -1.75 30.23
N PHE A 193 -11.36 -2.00 31.45
CA PHE A 193 -12.25 -2.26 32.60
C PHE A 193 -12.88 -0.98 33.18
N THR A 194 -12.44 0.21 32.73
CA THR A 194 -13.09 1.49 33.05
C THR A 194 -14.12 1.81 31.96
N PRO A 195 -15.40 2.07 32.32
CA PRO A 195 -16.41 2.45 31.35
C PRO A 195 -16.08 3.78 30.68
N GLU A 196 -16.11 3.82 29.35
CA GLU A 196 -15.85 5.01 28.54
C GLU A 196 -16.71 4.97 27.27
N ILE A 197 -17.26 6.11 26.90
CA ILE A 197 -18.01 6.32 25.65
C ILE A 197 -17.38 7.49 24.93
N ASP A 198 -16.94 7.29 23.69
CA ASP A 198 -16.37 8.32 22.82
C ASP A 198 -17.24 8.51 21.60
N GLY A 199 -17.41 9.76 21.18
CA GLY A 199 -18.11 10.13 19.95
C GLY A 199 -17.37 11.20 19.18
N GLN A 200 -17.38 11.11 17.86
CA GLN A 200 -16.83 12.13 16.97
C GLN A 200 -17.77 12.33 15.78
N LEU A 201 -17.98 13.59 15.41
CA LEU A 201 -18.72 14.00 14.22
C LEU A 201 -17.89 14.99 13.44
N ASP A 202 -17.60 14.65 12.16
CA ASP A 202 -16.92 15.54 11.22
C ASP A 202 -17.90 15.97 10.13
N VAL A 203 -17.89 17.25 9.78
CA VAL A 203 -18.63 17.82 8.64
C VAL A 203 -17.69 18.70 7.82
N GLY A 204 -17.80 18.67 6.49
CA GLY A 204 -16.90 19.46 5.66
C GLY A 204 -17.44 19.73 4.26
N ASN A 205 -16.61 20.39 3.46
CA ASN A 205 -16.91 20.62 2.06
C ASN A 205 -16.99 19.29 1.27
N TYR A 206 -17.44 19.31 0.02
CA TYR A 206 -17.80 18.12 -0.78
C TYR A 206 -18.86 17.23 -0.10
N GLY A 207 -19.74 17.82 0.76
CA GLY A 207 -20.74 17.06 1.49
C GLY A 207 -20.15 15.98 2.39
N TYR A 208 -18.96 16.22 2.95
CA TYR A 208 -18.29 15.28 3.86
C TYR A 208 -19.02 15.20 5.19
N TRP A 209 -19.31 13.96 5.56
CA TRP A 209 -19.83 13.58 6.86
C TRP A 209 -19.10 12.35 7.35
N ARG A 210 -18.64 12.37 8.59
CA ARG A 210 -18.10 11.19 9.26
C ARG A 210 -18.60 11.15 10.69
N ALA A 211 -19.12 10.02 11.10
CA ALA A 211 -19.53 9.77 12.47
C ALA A 211 -18.76 8.55 13.00
N GLN A 212 -18.19 8.69 14.19
CA GLN A 212 -17.52 7.63 14.92
C GLN A 212 -18.11 7.57 16.31
N ALA A 213 -18.33 6.35 16.80
CA ALA A 213 -18.72 6.10 18.18
C ALA A 213 -18.00 4.87 18.70
N SER A 214 -17.57 4.91 19.94
CA SER A 214 -17.03 3.75 20.63
C SER A 214 -17.51 3.66 22.08
N VAL A 215 -17.65 2.44 22.55
CA VAL A 215 -17.98 2.16 23.94
C VAL A 215 -17.08 1.04 24.44
N THR A 216 -16.51 1.22 25.63
CA THR A 216 -15.73 0.19 26.31
C THR A 216 -16.10 0.15 27.79
N GLY A 217 -15.94 -1.02 28.41
CA GLY A 217 -16.19 -1.17 29.84
C GLY A 217 -16.16 -2.63 30.28
N PRO A 218 -16.27 -2.87 31.61
CA PRO A 218 -16.30 -4.20 32.17
C PRO A 218 -17.65 -4.87 31.84
N LEU A 219 -17.61 -6.12 31.38
CA LEU A 219 -18.74 -7.03 31.30
C LEU A 219 -18.80 -7.91 32.54
N SER A 220 -17.66 -8.14 33.20
CA SER A 220 -17.49 -8.75 34.52
C SER A 220 -16.15 -8.29 35.09
N GLU A 221 -15.79 -8.77 36.28
CA GLU A 221 -14.49 -8.49 36.90
C GLU A 221 -13.28 -8.96 36.06
N THR A 222 -13.47 -9.97 35.21
CA THR A 222 -12.41 -10.57 34.40
C THR A 222 -12.63 -10.42 32.90
N ILE A 223 -13.75 -9.80 32.48
CA ILE A 223 -14.10 -9.61 31.07
C ILE A 223 -14.37 -8.13 30.80
N ALA A 224 -13.65 -7.55 29.87
CA ALA A 224 -13.93 -6.22 29.32
C ALA A 224 -14.37 -6.33 27.85
N GLY A 225 -15.28 -5.44 27.43
CA GLY A 225 -15.77 -5.34 26.07
C GLY A 225 -15.45 -3.99 25.45
N ARG A 226 -15.35 -3.98 24.11
CA ARG A 226 -15.27 -2.75 23.32
C ARG A 226 -16.08 -2.94 22.03
N LEU A 227 -16.81 -1.91 21.62
CA LEU A 227 -17.50 -1.82 20.34
C LEU A 227 -17.19 -0.49 19.69
N ASP A 228 -16.66 -0.53 18.47
CA ASP A 228 -16.37 0.65 17.65
C ASP A 228 -17.27 0.63 16.41
N PHE A 229 -17.76 1.80 16.01
CA PHE A 229 -18.51 2.02 14.78
C PHE A 229 -18.02 3.28 14.09
N VAL A 230 -17.83 3.23 12.78
CA VAL A 230 -17.50 4.38 11.94
C VAL A 230 -18.37 4.35 10.69
N TRP A 231 -18.88 5.50 10.30
CA TRP A 231 -19.56 5.74 9.04
C TRP A 231 -19.02 7.00 8.41
N ALA A 232 -18.73 6.97 7.10
CA ALA A 232 -18.24 8.13 6.37
C ALA A 232 -18.87 8.21 4.98
N LYS A 233 -19.20 9.43 4.57
CA LYS A 233 -19.69 9.76 3.23
C LYS A 233 -19.08 11.07 2.74
N ARG A 234 -18.72 11.13 1.45
CA ARG A 234 -18.23 12.33 0.77
C ARG A 234 -18.54 12.23 -0.72
N LYS A 235 -18.89 13.32 -1.36
CA LYS A 235 -19.01 13.46 -2.81
C LYS A 235 -17.65 13.27 -3.49
N GLY A 236 -17.66 12.98 -4.79
CA GLY A 236 -16.47 12.86 -5.61
C GLY A 236 -15.65 14.16 -5.69
N PHE A 237 -14.40 14.01 -6.11
CA PHE A 237 -13.49 15.13 -6.38
C PHE A 237 -13.35 15.43 -7.88
N LEU A 238 -13.94 14.62 -8.73
CA LEU A 238 -13.96 14.80 -10.17
C LEU A 238 -15.40 14.95 -10.65
N ASP A 239 -15.64 15.92 -11.53
CA ASP A 239 -16.95 16.20 -12.09
C ASP A 239 -17.06 15.62 -13.50
N ASP A 240 -18.00 14.69 -13.74
CA ASP A 240 -18.28 14.16 -15.07
C ASP A 240 -19.11 15.15 -15.89
N VAL A 241 -18.49 15.76 -16.89
CA VAL A 241 -19.13 16.79 -17.74
C VAL A 241 -20.21 16.22 -18.67
N ILE A 242 -20.29 14.89 -18.84
CA ILE A 242 -21.29 14.24 -19.69
C ILE A 242 -22.57 13.98 -18.91
N SER A 243 -22.50 13.42 -17.73
CA SER A 243 -23.68 13.06 -16.92
C SER A 243 -23.99 14.05 -15.79
N GLY A 244 -23.06 14.93 -15.45
CA GLY A 244 -23.17 15.87 -14.32
C GLY A 244 -23.07 15.21 -12.95
N ARG A 245 -22.60 13.94 -12.87
CA ARG A 245 -22.33 13.25 -11.59
C ARG A 245 -20.91 13.53 -11.11
N ASP A 246 -20.69 13.39 -9.83
CA ASP A 246 -19.37 13.46 -9.23
C ASP A 246 -18.84 12.03 -9.00
N VAL A 247 -17.57 11.79 -9.32
CA VAL A 247 -16.89 10.49 -9.15
C VAL A 247 -15.63 10.61 -8.28
N ASN A 248 -15.10 9.49 -7.82
CA ASN A 248 -14.08 9.38 -6.77
C ASN A 248 -14.67 9.80 -5.42
N ASP A 249 -15.87 9.32 -5.14
CA ASP A 249 -16.63 9.53 -3.91
C ASP A 249 -16.14 8.61 -2.77
N ARG A 250 -16.73 8.76 -1.61
CA ARG A 250 -16.60 7.85 -0.47
C ARG A 250 -17.95 7.55 0.14
N GLN A 251 -18.23 6.27 0.31
CA GLN A 251 -19.38 5.78 1.07
C GLN A 251 -19.00 4.48 1.74
N ARG A 252 -18.67 4.55 3.04
CA ARG A 252 -18.13 3.42 3.78
C ARG A 252 -18.61 3.39 5.22
N TRP A 253 -18.62 2.20 5.81
CA TRP A 253 -18.82 2.01 7.24
C TRP A 253 -18.04 0.80 7.74
N MET A 254 -17.71 0.83 9.03
CA MET A 254 -16.96 -0.22 9.71
C MET A 254 -17.53 -0.40 11.11
N THR A 255 -17.55 -1.66 11.56
CA THR A 255 -17.76 -1.99 12.97
C THR A 255 -16.69 -2.96 13.43
N ARG A 256 -16.25 -2.81 14.70
CA ARG A 256 -15.30 -3.70 15.35
C ARG A 256 -15.76 -4.00 16.77
N GLY A 257 -15.94 -5.28 17.08
CA GLY A 257 -16.21 -5.76 18.42
C GLY A 257 -14.98 -6.45 19.00
N GLN A 258 -14.68 -6.19 20.27
CA GLN A 258 -13.57 -6.83 20.98
C GLN A 258 -14.02 -7.30 22.35
N VAL A 259 -13.51 -8.46 22.77
CA VAL A 259 -13.70 -9.00 24.12
C VAL A 259 -12.32 -9.37 24.67
N LEU A 260 -11.96 -8.83 25.80
CA LEU A 260 -10.76 -9.17 26.57
C LEU A 260 -11.17 -10.00 27.79
N PHE A 261 -10.65 -11.20 27.87
CA PHE A 261 -10.80 -12.09 29.02
C PHE A 261 -9.48 -12.19 29.75
N GLN A 262 -9.46 -11.78 31.02
CA GLN A 262 -8.27 -11.71 31.86
C GLN A 262 -8.59 -12.23 33.27
N PRO A 263 -8.65 -13.57 33.44
CA PRO A 263 -9.00 -14.18 34.71
C PRO A 263 -7.89 -14.14 35.77
N SER A 264 -6.64 -13.91 35.34
CA SER A 264 -5.47 -13.79 36.19
C SER A 264 -4.43 -12.87 35.55
N SER A 265 -3.40 -12.52 36.34
CA SER A 265 -2.24 -11.79 35.82
C SER A 265 -1.44 -12.56 34.77
N ASP A 266 -1.53 -13.89 34.77
CA ASP A 266 -0.70 -14.76 33.94
C ASP A 266 -1.37 -15.15 32.63
N PHE A 267 -2.69 -14.91 32.48
CA PHE A 267 -3.43 -15.25 31.28
C PHE A 267 -4.31 -14.11 30.80
N SER A 268 -4.17 -13.78 29.52
CA SER A 268 -5.11 -12.94 28.80
C SER A 268 -5.49 -13.53 27.45
N PHE A 269 -6.73 -13.34 27.05
CA PHE A 269 -7.23 -13.71 25.73
C PHE A 269 -8.08 -12.58 25.17
N ARG A 270 -7.67 -12.05 24.00
CA ARG A 270 -8.41 -11.00 23.28
C ARG A 270 -9.00 -11.55 21.99
N LEU A 271 -10.33 -11.52 21.86
CA LEU A 271 -11.06 -11.85 20.63
C LEU A 271 -11.46 -10.56 19.94
N ILE A 272 -11.22 -10.47 18.63
CA ILE A 272 -11.56 -9.34 17.78
C ILE A 272 -12.40 -9.84 16.62
N GLY A 273 -13.52 -9.19 16.33
CA GLY A 273 -14.30 -9.36 15.11
C GLY A 273 -14.55 -8.02 14.45
N ASP A 274 -14.35 -7.92 13.15
CA ASP A 274 -14.57 -6.69 12.40
C ASP A 274 -15.28 -6.94 11.06
N TYR A 275 -16.01 -5.93 10.61
CA TYR A 275 -16.68 -5.88 9.32
C TYR A 275 -16.58 -4.49 8.72
N THR A 276 -16.17 -4.40 7.46
CA THR A 276 -16.12 -3.16 6.67
C THR A 276 -16.89 -3.34 5.38
N ASN A 277 -17.69 -2.35 5.02
CA ASN A 277 -18.36 -2.26 3.73
C ASN A 277 -18.08 -0.91 3.09
N ARG A 278 -17.71 -0.94 1.80
CA ARG A 278 -17.50 0.24 0.96
C ARG A 278 -18.33 0.05 -0.31
N ASN A 279 -19.02 1.11 -0.72
CA ASN A 279 -19.80 1.14 -1.97
C ASN A 279 -19.53 2.50 -2.61
N GLU A 280 -18.52 2.55 -3.47
CA GLU A 280 -17.89 3.77 -3.95
C GLU A 280 -17.73 3.73 -5.47
N GLU A 281 -17.69 4.88 -6.12
CA GLU A 281 -17.21 5.06 -7.48
C GLU A 281 -15.80 5.61 -7.45
N CYS A 282 -14.80 4.73 -7.61
CA CYS A 282 -13.38 5.10 -7.58
C CYS A 282 -12.51 4.07 -8.36
N CYS A 283 -11.58 4.46 -9.20
CA CYS A 283 -11.13 5.83 -9.37
C CYS A 283 -11.04 6.15 -10.88
N ALA A 284 -11.71 7.21 -11.27
CA ALA A 284 -11.49 7.82 -12.59
C ALA A 284 -10.16 8.55 -12.62
N ALA A 285 -9.52 8.62 -13.79
CA ALA A 285 -8.31 9.37 -14.05
C ALA A 285 -8.58 10.56 -14.97
N VAL A 286 -7.70 11.55 -14.95
CA VAL A 286 -7.73 12.73 -15.80
C VAL A 286 -6.64 12.64 -16.85
N TYR A 287 -6.87 13.20 -18.04
CA TYR A 287 -5.82 13.33 -19.05
C TYR A 287 -4.75 14.34 -18.62
N LEU A 288 -3.49 14.00 -18.92
CA LEU A 288 -2.41 14.97 -18.97
C LEU A 288 -2.46 15.75 -20.30
N PRO A 289 -1.75 16.90 -20.43
CA PRO A 289 -1.75 17.66 -21.67
C PRO A 289 -1.41 16.80 -22.89
N THR A 290 -2.28 16.82 -23.90
CA THR A 290 -2.20 15.95 -25.09
C THR A 290 -1.37 16.57 -26.20
N PHE A 291 -0.33 15.89 -26.65
CA PHE A 291 0.51 16.27 -27.79
C PHE A 291 1.23 15.05 -28.37
N ASP A 292 1.61 15.15 -29.63
CA ASP A 292 2.59 14.23 -30.24
C ASP A 292 3.98 14.87 -30.14
N THR A 293 5.02 14.05 -29.90
CA THR A 293 6.40 14.45 -30.10
C THR A 293 6.91 13.94 -31.43
N VAL A 294 7.50 14.78 -32.27
CA VAL A 294 8.03 14.41 -33.59
C VAL A 294 9.51 14.74 -33.66
N ALA A 295 10.29 13.88 -34.35
CA ALA A 295 11.67 14.15 -34.64
C ALA A 295 11.79 15.32 -35.63
N THR A 296 12.76 16.21 -35.40
CA THR A 296 13.10 17.31 -36.32
C THR A 296 14.41 17.05 -37.04
N GLY A 297 14.58 17.59 -38.26
CA GLY A 297 15.85 17.51 -38.96
C GLY A 297 16.97 18.16 -38.12
N GLY A 298 17.99 17.38 -37.74
CA GLY A 298 19.09 17.84 -36.90
C GLY A 298 19.14 17.24 -35.47
N GLY A 299 18.35 16.21 -35.17
CA GLY A 299 18.44 15.46 -33.91
C GLY A 299 17.64 16.06 -32.73
N GLY A 300 16.77 17.02 -33.01
CA GLY A 300 15.85 17.61 -32.02
C GLY A 300 14.45 17.02 -32.09
N THR A 301 13.58 17.43 -31.16
CA THR A 301 12.16 17.09 -31.13
C THR A 301 11.30 18.34 -31.11
N ALA A 302 10.05 18.22 -31.58
CA ALA A 302 9.03 19.25 -31.51
C ALA A 302 7.68 18.68 -31.08
N ARG A 303 6.90 19.46 -30.36
CA ARG A 303 5.52 19.10 -30.02
C ARG A 303 4.56 19.52 -31.12
N GLN A 304 3.62 18.66 -31.42
CA GLN A 304 2.53 18.89 -32.36
C GLN A 304 1.19 18.50 -31.71
N PRO A 305 0.04 18.98 -32.26
CA PRO A 305 -1.26 18.50 -31.80
C PRO A 305 -1.34 16.97 -31.85
N SER A 306 -1.95 16.36 -30.82
CA SER A 306 -2.04 14.91 -30.73
C SER A 306 -2.91 14.33 -31.82
N THR A 307 -2.37 13.36 -32.55
CA THR A 307 -3.07 12.59 -33.57
C THR A 307 -4.20 11.76 -32.96
N ILE A 308 -3.95 11.09 -31.84
CA ILE A 308 -4.94 10.25 -31.14
C ILE A 308 -6.09 11.11 -30.63
N ALA A 309 -5.78 12.19 -29.91
CA ALA A 309 -6.81 13.09 -29.39
C ALA A 309 -7.64 13.75 -30.50
N ALA A 310 -7.03 14.01 -31.66
CA ALA A 310 -7.76 14.53 -32.84
C ALA A 310 -8.73 13.49 -33.40
N ILE A 311 -8.33 12.23 -33.50
CA ILE A 311 -9.18 11.12 -33.93
C ILE A 311 -10.36 10.97 -32.96
N GLU A 312 -10.10 10.89 -31.69
CA GLU A 312 -11.13 10.68 -30.66
C GLU A 312 -12.14 11.84 -30.63
N ARG A 313 -11.66 13.10 -30.66
CA ARG A 313 -12.55 14.28 -30.79
C ARG A 313 -13.40 14.23 -32.07
N GLY A 314 -12.81 13.78 -33.17
CA GLY A 314 -13.54 13.61 -34.44
C GLY A 314 -14.59 12.50 -34.39
N LEU A 315 -14.45 11.53 -33.51
CA LEU A 315 -15.43 10.48 -33.22
C LEU A 315 -16.46 10.87 -32.15
N GLY A 316 -16.30 12.03 -31.51
CA GLY A 316 -17.23 12.57 -30.53
C GLY A 316 -16.73 12.56 -29.08
N ALA A 317 -15.48 12.16 -28.86
CA ALA A 317 -14.89 12.19 -27.51
C ALA A 317 -14.68 13.63 -27.01
N THR A 318 -14.87 13.82 -25.70
CA THR A 318 -14.55 15.05 -24.98
C THR A 318 -13.20 14.84 -24.27
N ILE A 319 -12.11 15.27 -24.87
CA ILE A 319 -10.78 15.19 -24.30
C ILE A 319 -10.47 16.46 -23.53
N LEU A 320 -10.38 16.35 -22.21
CA LEU A 320 -10.15 17.42 -21.24
C LEU A 320 -8.69 17.35 -20.79
N ASP A 321 -7.82 18.17 -21.34
CA ASP A 321 -6.36 18.11 -21.19
C ASP A 321 -5.78 19.10 -20.13
N ASP A 322 -6.64 19.69 -19.30
CA ASP A 322 -6.24 20.40 -18.07
C ASP A 322 -6.62 19.55 -16.85
N PRO A 323 -5.68 18.74 -16.33
CA PRO A 323 -5.97 17.76 -15.26
C PRO A 323 -6.44 18.43 -13.97
N PHE A 324 -6.08 19.69 -13.73
CA PHE A 324 -6.33 20.35 -12.46
C PHE A 324 -7.66 21.09 -12.38
N LYS A 325 -8.42 21.13 -13.47
CA LYS A 325 -9.85 21.48 -13.41
C LYS A 325 -10.68 20.39 -12.75
N ARG A 326 -10.17 19.16 -12.74
CA ARG A 326 -10.81 17.97 -12.16
C ARG A 326 -12.10 17.56 -12.86
N ASP A 327 -12.22 17.95 -14.13
CA ASP A 327 -13.30 17.51 -15.01
C ASP A 327 -12.90 16.20 -15.69
N VAL A 328 -13.86 15.29 -15.84
CA VAL A 328 -13.73 14.02 -16.59
C VAL A 328 -14.90 13.89 -17.55
N ALA A 329 -14.75 13.05 -18.56
CA ALA A 329 -15.83 12.67 -19.47
C ALA A 329 -15.96 11.15 -19.43
N ILE A 330 -17.09 10.63 -19.01
CA ILE A 330 -17.33 9.19 -18.81
C ILE A 330 -18.38 8.73 -19.82
N THR A 331 -18.18 7.55 -20.38
CA THR A 331 -19.17 6.92 -21.28
C THR A 331 -20.51 6.72 -20.57
N LEU A 332 -21.59 7.14 -21.23
CA LEU A 332 -22.94 7.00 -20.66
C LEU A 332 -23.26 5.52 -20.39
N GLY A 333 -23.63 5.23 -19.15
CA GLY A 333 -23.92 3.85 -18.71
C GLY A 333 -22.71 3.09 -18.19
N ARG A 334 -21.49 3.65 -18.25
CA ARG A 334 -20.31 3.10 -17.58
C ARG A 334 -20.10 3.75 -16.21
N ASP A 335 -19.34 3.11 -15.34
CA ASP A 335 -19.02 3.60 -13.99
C ASP A 335 -17.63 3.15 -13.54
N TYR A 336 -17.23 3.58 -12.36
CA TYR A 336 -16.00 3.17 -11.68
C TYR A 336 -16.33 2.45 -10.38
N LYS A 337 -17.23 1.48 -10.42
CA LYS A 337 -17.67 0.72 -9.26
C LYS A 337 -16.50 0.13 -8.47
N SER A 338 -16.52 0.36 -7.17
CA SER A 338 -15.50 -0.10 -6.23
C SER A 338 -16.16 -0.58 -4.94
N ASP A 339 -16.77 -1.77 -4.98
CA ASP A 339 -17.43 -2.37 -3.81
C ASP A 339 -16.45 -3.26 -3.05
N VAL A 340 -16.27 -2.99 -1.76
CA VAL A 340 -15.41 -3.80 -0.89
C VAL A 340 -16.21 -4.34 0.28
N LYS A 341 -16.08 -5.65 0.51
CA LYS A 341 -16.54 -6.33 1.74
C LYS A 341 -15.34 -6.98 2.39
N ASP A 342 -14.94 -6.49 3.56
CA ASP A 342 -13.85 -7.06 4.36
C ASP A 342 -14.39 -7.43 5.74
N TRP A 343 -14.09 -8.64 6.21
CA TRP A 343 -14.46 -9.07 7.55
C TRP A 343 -13.55 -10.18 8.05
N GLY A 344 -13.51 -10.35 9.36
CA GLY A 344 -12.79 -11.47 9.93
C GLY A 344 -12.82 -11.49 11.44
N PHE A 345 -12.16 -12.52 11.95
CA PHE A 345 -11.97 -12.74 13.37
C PHE A 345 -10.53 -13.04 13.66
N SER A 346 -10.05 -12.58 14.81
CA SER A 346 -8.73 -12.96 15.34
C SER A 346 -8.79 -13.13 16.85
N GLY A 347 -8.02 -14.10 17.35
CA GLY A 347 -7.85 -14.36 18.77
C GLY A 347 -6.37 -14.27 19.13
N GLU A 348 -6.02 -13.44 20.10
CA GLU A 348 -4.69 -13.32 20.69
C GLU A 348 -4.74 -13.85 22.13
N GLY A 349 -4.01 -14.93 22.40
CA GLY A 349 -3.85 -15.50 23.73
C GLY A 349 -2.42 -15.30 24.20
N VAL A 350 -2.25 -14.82 25.43
CA VAL A 350 -0.95 -14.70 26.09
C VAL A 350 -1.00 -15.46 27.40
N TYR A 351 0.00 -16.32 27.63
CA TYR A 351 0.15 -17.07 28.88
C TYR A 351 1.59 -17.00 29.39
N ASP A 352 1.74 -16.53 30.61
CA ASP A 352 3.02 -16.44 31.28
C ASP A 352 3.22 -17.64 32.22
N PHE A 353 4.22 -18.47 31.89
CA PHE A 353 4.64 -19.61 32.71
C PHE A 353 5.56 -19.19 33.88
N GLY A 354 5.91 -17.90 34.01
CA GLY A 354 6.91 -17.39 34.95
C GLY A 354 8.36 -17.49 34.44
N TRP A 355 8.70 -18.51 33.68
CA TRP A 355 10.01 -18.66 33.02
C TRP A 355 9.98 -18.31 31.53
N ALA A 356 8.82 -18.32 30.90
CA ALA A 356 8.59 -17.96 29.53
C ALA A 356 7.15 -17.50 29.30
N GLU A 357 6.94 -16.65 28.32
CA GLU A 357 5.64 -16.19 27.84
C GLU A 357 5.31 -16.86 26.51
N LEU A 358 4.13 -17.47 26.42
CA LEU A 358 3.57 -17.99 25.17
C LEU A 358 2.55 -17.02 24.61
N THR A 359 2.74 -16.58 23.37
CA THR A 359 1.74 -15.82 22.61
C THR A 359 1.22 -16.67 21.45
N SER A 360 -0.11 -16.73 21.28
CA SER A 360 -0.79 -17.38 20.15
C SER A 360 -1.69 -16.39 19.45
N ILE A 361 -1.54 -16.22 18.13
CA ILE A 361 -2.41 -15.39 17.31
C ILE A 361 -3.02 -16.26 16.21
N THR A 362 -4.35 -16.43 16.25
CA THR A 362 -5.11 -17.15 15.23
C THR A 362 -6.03 -16.17 14.51
N ALA A 363 -6.07 -16.21 13.18
CA ALA A 363 -6.94 -15.32 12.42
C ALA A 363 -7.56 -15.99 11.20
N TYR A 364 -8.77 -15.57 10.88
CA TYR A 364 -9.45 -15.84 9.62
C TYR A 364 -9.97 -14.54 9.03
N ARG A 365 -9.64 -14.28 7.74
CA ARG A 365 -10.03 -13.07 7.02
C ARG A 365 -10.71 -13.41 5.71
N TYR A 366 -11.69 -12.59 5.35
CA TYR A 366 -12.35 -12.58 4.06
C TYR A 366 -12.34 -11.16 3.49
N ASN A 367 -11.89 -11.03 2.25
CA ASN A 367 -12.02 -9.77 1.50
C ASN A 367 -12.56 -10.06 0.10
N LYS A 368 -13.50 -9.28 -0.37
CA LYS A 368 -13.94 -9.26 -1.75
C LYS A 368 -14.00 -7.81 -2.23
N TYR A 369 -13.28 -7.54 -3.30
CA TYR A 369 -13.33 -6.30 -4.05
C TYR A 369 -13.96 -6.57 -5.42
N THR A 370 -15.09 -5.91 -5.72
CA THR A 370 -15.79 -5.98 -7.00
C THR A 370 -15.64 -4.65 -7.72
N ARG A 371 -15.33 -4.67 -9.02
CA ARG A 371 -15.07 -3.47 -9.80
C ARG A 371 -15.91 -3.40 -11.07
N GLY A 372 -16.25 -2.16 -11.48
CA GLY A 372 -16.58 -1.75 -12.82
C GLY A 372 -15.57 -0.70 -13.27
N GLN A 373 -15.36 -0.47 -14.57
CA GLN A 373 -14.38 0.50 -15.02
C GLN A 373 -14.68 0.94 -16.45
N ASP A 374 -14.77 2.25 -16.67
CA ASP A 374 -14.60 2.89 -17.97
C ASP A 374 -13.09 3.00 -18.21
N ALA A 375 -12.51 1.99 -18.93
CA ALA A 375 -11.08 1.75 -18.90
C ALA A 375 -10.28 2.65 -19.86
N ASP A 376 -10.95 3.35 -20.76
CA ASP A 376 -10.35 4.35 -21.67
C ASP A 376 -10.38 5.77 -21.11
N PHE A 377 -11.09 6.01 -19.99
CA PHE A 377 -11.13 7.30 -19.28
C PHE A 377 -11.71 8.48 -20.09
N ASN A 378 -12.54 8.22 -21.12
CA ASN A 378 -13.29 9.24 -21.85
C ASN A 378 -14.70 8.77 -22.21
N ASN A 379 -15.49 9.60 -22.87
CA ASN A 379 -16.88 9.30 -23.24
C ASN A 379 -17.04 8.58 -24.58
N LEU A 380 -15.96 8.12 -25.19
CA LEU A 380 -15.99 7.25 -26.35
C LEU A 380 -15.87 5.79 -25.85
N ASP A 381 -16.90 4.97 -26.07
CA ASP A 381 -16.96 3.61 -25.50
C ASP A 381 -15.98 2.66 -26.24
N ILE A 382 -14.71 2.68 -25.81
CA ILE A 382 -13.62 1.94 -26.45
C ILE A 382 -13.28 0.68 -25.66
N LEU A 383 -13.13 0.79 -24.32
CA LEU A 383 -12.67 -0.30 -23.45
C LEU A 383 -13.30 -0.19 -22.07
N PHE A 384 -13.85 -1.29 -21.58
CA PHE A 384 -14.54 -1.27 -20.28
C PHE A 384 -14.49 -2.61 -19.54
N ARG A 385 -14.81 -2.56 -18.24
CA ARG A 385 -15.23 -3.71 -17.41
C ARG A 385 -16.63 -3.45 -16.91
N ASP A 386 -17.53 -4.42 -17.11
CA ASP A 386 -18.89 -4.31 -16.61
C ASP A 386 -18.95 -4.27 -15.08
N SER A 387 -19.89 -3.48 -14.55
CA SER A 387 -20.17 -3.40 -13.11
C SER A 387 -21.19 -4.43 -12.61
N ASP A 388 -21.45 -5.47 -13.38
CA ASP A 388 -22.38 -6.57 -13.09
C ASP A 388 -21.93 -7.50 -11.96
N GLY A 389 -20.67 -7.36 -11.52
CA GLY A 389 -20.06 -8.21 -10.50
C GLY A 389 -19.20 -9.35 -11.07
N GLY A 390 -19.05 -9.43 -12.40
CA GLY A 390 -18.19 -10.38 -13.11
C GLY A 390 -16.70 -10.11 -12.90
N SER A 391 -16.28 -8.85 -12.65
CA SER A 391 -14.89 -8.51 -12.35
C SER A 391 -14.68 -8.32 -10.84
N TYR A 392 -13.84 -9.17 -10.21
CA TYR A 392 -13.57 -9.12 -8.78
C TYR A 392 -12.26 -9.79 -8.37
N ASN A 393 -11.74 -9.37 -7.20
CA ASN A 393 -10.72 -10.07 -6.46
C ASN A 393 -11.31 -10.56 -5.13
N ARG A 394 -11.09 -11.83 -4.77
CA ARG A 394 -11.58 -12.43 -3.53
C ARG A 394 -10.48 -13.17 -2.80
N PHE A 395 -10.25 -12.79 -1.55
CA PHE A 395 -9.26 -13.41 -0.67
C PHE A 395 -9.94 -14.11 0.50
N LYS A 396 -9.41 -15.28 0.87
CA LYS A 396 -9.71 -15.99 2.10
C LYS A 396 -8.39 -16.41 2.70
N THR A 397 -8.10 -15.96 3.92
CA THR A 397 -6.82 -16.21 4.57
C THR A 397 -7.06 -16.77 5.97
N PHE A 398 -6.44 -17.88 6.28
CA PHE A 398 -6.27 -18.40 7.63
C PHE A 398 -4.82 -18.25 8.02
N SER A 399 -4.54 -17.81 9.25
CA SER A 399 -3.17 -17.73 9.78
C SER A 399 -3.11 -18.11 11.24
N GLN A 400 -1.98 -18.71 11.63
CA GLN A 400 -1.63 -19.07 13.02
C GLN A 400 -0.17 -18.69 13.28
N GLU A 401 0.06 -17.92 14.33
CA GLU A 401 1.39 -17.64 14.86
C GLU A 401 1.48 -18.12 16.30
N LEU A 402 2.57 -18.81 16.65
CA LEU A 402 2.90 -19.20 18.01
C LEU A 402 4.29 -18.68 18.33
N ARG A 403 4.45 -18.01 19.46
CA ARG A 403 5.73 -17.51 19.94
C ARG A 403 5.92 -17.91 21.40
N LEU A 404 7.13 -18.33 21.72
CA LEU A 404 7.58 -18.55 23.08
C LEU A 404 8.82 -17.67 23.30
N GLN A 405 8.82 -16.85 24.35
CA GLN A 405 9.91 -15.94 24.67
C GLN A 405 10.24 -15.96 26.15
N GLY A 406 11.48 -15.68 26.50
CA GLY A 406 11.90 -15.69 27.90
C GLY A 406 13.34 -15.22 28.05
N ASN A 407 13.79 -15.24 29.31
CA ASN A 407 15.14 -14.85 29.70
C ASN A 407 15.93 -16.06 30.22
N ALA A 408 17.23 -16.09 29.95
CA ALA A 408 18.13 -17.14 30.42
C ALA A 408 19.49 -16.54 30.85
N PHE A 409 20.29 -17.34 31.55
CA PHE A 409 21.65 -16.97 31.97
C PHE A 409 21.71 -15.66 32.77
N ALA A 410 20.87 -15.54 33.82
CA ALA A 410 20.74 -14.32 34.62
C ALA A 410 20.48 -13.05 33.77
N ASN A 411 19.51 -13.13 32.86
CA ASN A 411 19.07 -12.06 31.95
C ASN A 411 20.13 -11.64 30.91
N ARG A 412 21.15 -12.48 30.67
CA ARG A 412 22.12 -12.21 29.60
C ARG A 412 21.63 -12.64 28.22
N LEU A 413 20.68 -13.56 28.15
CA LEU A 413 20.03 -13.98 26.90
C LEU A 413 18.53 -13.72 27.02
N ASP A 414 18.00 -12.87 26.15
CA ASP A 414 16.58 -12.67 25.94
C ASP A 414 16.23 -13.38 24.63
N TRP A 415 15.61 -14.56 24.72
CA TRP A 415 15.36 -15.45 23.59
C TRP A 415 13.90 -15.42 23.14
N LEU A 416 13.67 -15.61 21.85
CA LEU A 416 12.35 -15.77 21.25
C LEU A 416 12.44 -16.82 20.16
N VAL A 417 11.56 -17.81 20.22
CA VAL A 417 11.35 -18.80 19.14
C VAL A 417 9.89 -18.80 18.72
N GLY A 418 9.63 -19.05 17.45
CA GLY A 418 8.25 -19.05 16.96
C GLY A 418 8.03 -19.88 15.72
N GLY A 419 6.76 -20.19 15.48
CA GLY A 419 6.26 -20.84 14.28
C GLY A 419 5.09 -20.06 13.68
N TYR A 420 5.01 -20.05 12.36
CA TYR A 420 3.95 -19.42 11.60
C TYR A 420 3.41 -20.37 10.55
N TYR A 421 2.10 -20.32 10.32
CA TYR A 421 1.42 -21.00 9.23
C TYR A 421 0.35 -20.08 8.62
N ALA A 422 0.26 -20.04 7.29
CA ALA A 422 -0.87 -19.41 6.61
C ALA A 422 -1.34 -20.20 5.38
N ASN A 423 -2.64 -20.14 5.15
CA ASN A 423 -3.29 -20.61 3.92
C ASN A 423 -4.07 -19.44 3.32
N GLU A 424 -3.68 -18.99 2.14
CA GLU A 424 -4.37 -17.95 1.38
C GLU A 424 -4.98 -18.53 0.11
N LYS A 425 -6.25 -18.22 -0.14
CA LYS A 425 -6.95 -18.51 -1.39
C LYS A 425 -7.33 -17.21 -2.05
N LEU A 426 -6.74 -16.95 -3.21
CA LEU A 426 -7.02 -15.80 -4.06
C LEU A 426 -7.80 -16.28 -5.28
N GLN A 427 -8.94 -15.64 -5.54
CA GLN A 427 -9.67 -15.79 -6.79
C GLN A 427 -9.75 -14.43 -7.47
N VAL A 428 -9.39 -14.38 -8.75
CA VAL A 428 -9.48 -13.19 -9.61
C VAL A 428 -10.35 -13.53 -10.81
N ALA A 429 -11.37 -12.72 -11.05
CA ALA A 429 -12.18 -12.76 -12.26
C ALA A 429 -12.03 -11.43 -13.00
N ASP A 430 -11.89 -11.48 -14.32
CA ASP A 430 -11.80 -10.30 -15.20
C ASP A 430 -12.69 -10.47 -16.43
N ASN A 431 -13.36 -9.39 -16.84
CA ASN A 431 -14.30 -9.32 -17.96
C ASN A 431 -14.03 -8.12 -18.88
N LEU A 432 -12.73 -7.77 -19.07
CA LEU A 432 -12.35 -6.65 -19.95
C LEU A 432 -12.88 -6.85 -21.36
N SER A 433 -13.57 -5.84 -21.91
CA SER A 433 -14.26 -5.93 -23.18
C SER A 433 -14.08 -4.67 -24.03
N TYR A 434 -14.12 -4.84 -25.35
CA TYR A 434 -14.18 -3.72 -26.28
C TYR A 434 -15.57 -3.05 -26.23
N GLY A 435 -15.57 -1.72 -26.17
CA GLY A 435 -16.77 -0.91 -26.19
C GLY A 435 -17.42 -0.81 -27.58
N ASN A 436 -18.54 -0.12 -27.65
CA ASN A 436 -19.34 0.01 -28.87
C ASN A 436 -18.68 0.86 -29.95
N ASP A 437 -17.73 1.72 -29.59
CA ASP A 437 -17.01 2.59 -30.54
C ASP A 437 -15.65 2.03 -30.95
N TYR A 438 -15.21 0.91 -30.39
CA TYR A 438 -13.88 0.38 -30.65
C TYR A 438 -13.62 0.10 -32.12
N GLY A 439 -14.58 -0.50 -32.83
CA GLY A 439 -14.44 -0.80 -34.25
C GLY A 439 -14.21 0.45 -35.12
N ARG A 440 -14.90 1.56 -34.83
CA ARG A 440 -14.70 2.85 -35.51
C ARG A 440 -13.36 3.47 -35.14
N TYR A 441 -12.99 3.44 -33.89
CA TYR A 441 -11.70 3.91 -33.39
C TYR A 441 -10.53 3.17 -34.05
N ALA A 442 -10.58 1.84 -34.12
CA ALA A 442 -9.60 1.02 -34.81
C ALA A 442 -9.48 1.34 -36.29
N ASN A 443 -10.61 1.58 -36.98
CA ASN A 443 -10.60 2.03 -38.38
C ASN A 443 -9.86 3.36 -38.55
N CYS A 444 -10.08 4.33 -37.64
CA CYS A 444 -9.39 5.62 -37.67
C CYS A 444 -7.89 5.49 -37.44
N LEU A 445 -7.45 4.57 -36.56
CA LEU A 445 -6.02 4.29 -36.35
C LEU A 445 -5.38 3.70 -37.64
N VAL A 446 -6.08 2.81 -38.32
CA VAL A 446 -5.62 2.28 -39.61
C VAL A 446 -5.54 3.39 -40.67
N ALA A 447 -6.54 4.29 -40.73
CA ALA A 447 -6.51 5.44 -41.64
C ALA A 447 -5.31 6.38 -41.34
N ALA A 448 -5.01 6.61 -40.06
CA ALA A 448 -3.87 7.43 -39.65
C ALA A 448 -2.53 6.78 -40.03
N ASN A 449 -2.43 5.47 -39.91
CA ASN A 449 -1.22 4.70 -40.34
C ASN A 449 -1.03 4.79 -41.85
N PHE A 450 -2.07 4.59 -42.67
CA PHE A 450 -2.00 4.78 -44.10
C PHE A 450 -1.66 6.24 -44.47
N ALA A 451 -2.27 7.22 -43.81
CA ALA A 451 -1.97 8.64 -44.02
C ALA A 451 -0.49 8.97 -43.72
N ALA A 452 0.07 8.42 -42.63
CA ALA A 452 1.48 8.58 -42.29
C ALA A 452 2.40 7.91 -43.32
N ALA A 453 2.07 6.70 -43.75
CA ALA A 453 2.88 5.93 -44.75
C ALA A 453 2.86 6.56 -46.13
N THR A 454 1.77 7.21 -46.52
CA THR A 454 1.59 7.82 -47.85
C THR A 454 1.85 9.35 -47.85
N GLY A 455 2.08 9.96 -46.70
CA GLY A 455 2.18 11.43 -46.56
C GLY A 455 0.87 12.18 -46.80
N GLN A 456 -0.28 11.48 -46.86
CA GLN A 456 -1.61 12.03 -47.22
C GLN A 456 -2.50 12.22 -45.98
N GLY A 457 -2.24 13.27 -45.20
CA GLY A 457 -3.04 13.58 -43.96
C GLY A 457 -4.56 13.70 -44.22
N ALA A 458 -4.95 14.16 -45.38
CA ALA A 458 -6.36 14.26 -45.82
C ALA A 458 -7.08 12.91 -45.99
N LEU A 459 -6.37 11.79 -45.89
CA LEU A 459 -6.94 10.44 -45.91
C LEU A 459 -7.77 10.15 -44.62
N VAL A 460 -7.44 10.76 -43.52
CA VAL A 460 -8.14 10.58 -42.23
C VAL A 460 -9.34 11.53 -42.16
N THR A 461 -10.55 10.96 -42.05
CA THR A 461 -11.81 11.71 -41.93
C THR A 461 -12.65 11.11 -40.78
N PRO A 462 -12.36 11.44 -39.52
CA PRO A 462 -13.00 10.78 -38.37
C PRO A 462 -14.53 10.88 -38.35
N GLY A 463 -15.12 11.95 -38.94
CA GLY A 463 -16.56 12.10 -39.06
C GLY A 463 -17.25 11.20 -40.08
N SER A 464 -16.50 10.49 -40.96
CA SER A 464 -17.09 9.53 -41.90
C SER A 464 -17.33 8.16 -41.24
N SER A 465 -18.20 7.35 -41.80
CA SER A 465 -18.52 6.00 -41.29
C SER A 465 -17.31 5.04 -41.27
N THR A 466 -16.36 5.24 -42.19
CA THR A 466 -15.14 4.44 -42.33
C THR A 466 -13.90 5.11 -41.77
N CYS A 467 -13.97 6.37 -41.38
CA CYS A 467 -12.81 7.19 -41.03
C CYS A 467 -11.89 7.55 -42.23
N PHE A 468 -12.19 7.11 -43.41
CA PHE A 468 -11.41 7.36 -44.60
C PHE A 468 -12.09 8.40 -45.54
N ASN A 469 -11.24 9.17 -46.21
CA ASN A 469 -11.64 9.90 -47.41
C ASN A 469 -11.69 8.89 -48.57
N GLN A 470 -12.89 8.38 -48.86
CA GLN A 470 -13.07 7.31 -49.84
C GLN A 470 -12.55 7.66 -51.28
N PRO A 471 -12.78 8.87 -51.84
CA PRO A 471 -12.19 9.24 -53.13
C PRO A 471 -10.66 9.19 -53.13
N LEU A 472 -10.05 9.72 -52.09
CA LEU A 472 -8.58 9.67 -51.95
C LEU A 472 -8.06 8.26 -51.73
N ALA A 473 -8.72 7.43 -50.89
CA ALA A 473 -8.38 6.03 -50.68
C ALA A 473 -8.43 5.26 -52.00
N SER A 474 -9.47 5.41 -52.82
CA SER A 474 -9.58 4.79 -54.13
C SER A 474 -8.43 5.23 -55.07
N ALA A 475 -8.04 6.50 -55.06
CA ALA A 475 -6.92 6.99 -55.87
C ALA A 475 -5.54 6.43 -55.41
N LEU A 476 -5.42 6.06 -54.13
CA LEU A 476 -4.18 5.49 -53.56
C LEU A 476 -4.05 3.98 -53.75
N LEU A 477 -5.13 3.25 -54.05
CA LEU A 477 -5.07 1.78 -54.22
C LEU A 477 -3.92 1.29 -55.15
N PRO A 478 -3.67 1.91 -56.32
CA PRO A 478 -2.56 1.48 -57.19
C PRO A 478 -1.17 1.75 -56.62
N LEU A 479 -1.08 2.66 -55.61
CA LEU A 479 0.20 3.13 -55.07
C LEU A 479 0.66 2.35 -53.84
N VAL A 480 -0.28 1.67 -53.12
CA VAL A 480 0.02 0.98 -51.86
C VAL A 480 0.36 -0.51 -52.03
N GLY A 481 0.40 -1.00 -53.26
CA GLY A 481 0.87 -2.37 -53.58
C GLY A 481 0.12 -3.46 -52.83
N ALA A 482 0.86 -4.34 -52.15
CA ALA A 482 0.26 -5.45 -51.40
C ALA A 482 -0.72 -5.04 -50.29
N ASN A 483 -0.73 -3.76 -49.88
CA ASN A 483 -1.66 -3.23 -48.89
C ASN A 483 -2.98 -2.73 -49.48
N ALA A 484 -3.15 -2.77 -50.80
CA ALA A 484 -4.38 -2.30 -51.48
C ALA A 484 -5.65 -3.02 -50.99
N PRO A 485 -5.68 -4.34 -50.78
CA PRO A 485 -6.85 -5.06 -50.27
C PRO A 485 -7.26 -4.56 -48.89
N ALA A 486 -6.29 -4.31 -47.99
CA ALA A 486 -6.54 -3.77 -46.68
C ALA A 486 -7.09 -2.35 -46.76
N LEU A 487 -6.45 -1.46 -47.53
CA LEU A 487 -6.94 -0.08 -47.72
C LEU A 487 -8.37 -0.06 -48.26
N ALA A 488 -8.69 -0.92 -49.23
CA ALA A 488 -10.05 -0.99 -49.81
C ALA A 488 -11.08 -1.46 -48.79
N ALA A 489 -10.76 -2.50 -47.99
CA ALA A 489 -11.66 -3.06 -47.01
C ALA A 489 -11.96 -2.04 -45.88
N PHE A 490 -10.95 -1.29 -45.40
CA PHE A 490 -11.09 -0.28 -44.39
C PHE A 490 -11.79 0.97 -44.90
N ALA A 491 -11.47 1.44 -46.12
CA ALA A 491 -12.09 2.60 -46.71
C ALA A 491 -13.51 2.34 -47.26
N GLY A 492 -13.91 1.07 -47.34
CA GLY A 492 -15.22 0.71 -47.92
C GLY A 492 -15.32 1.02 -49.45
N VAL A 493 -14.25 0.80 -50.19
CA VAL A 493 -14.20 1.09 -51.63
C VAL A 493 -14.03 -0.17 -52.45
N PRO A 494 -14.49 -0.17 -53.74
CA PRO A 494 -14.31 -1.34 -54.64
C PRO A 494 -12.84 -1.59 -54.97
N ILE A 495 -12.49 -2.89 -55.13
CA ILE A 495 -11.17 -3.33 -55.60
C ILE A 495 -11.30 -4.65 -56.36
N ASP A 496 -10.48 -4.85 -57.36
CA ASP A 496 -10.29 -6.17 -58.00
C ASP A 496 -9.17 -6.94 -57.28
N LEU A 497 -9.58 -8.03 -56.57
CA LEU A 497 -8.66 -8.91 -55.81
C LEU A 497 -8.13 -10.06 -56.70
N GLY A 498 -8.59 -10.17 -57.93
CA GLY A 498 -8.28 -11.33 -58.77
C GLY A 498 -8.92 -12.65 -58.28
N PRO A 499 -8.67 -13.78 -58.97
CA PRO A 499 -9.18 -15.06 -58.50
C PRO A 499 -8.62 -15.44 -57.11
N PRO A 500 -9.40 -16.03 -56.19
CA PRO A 500 -10.79 -16.47 -56.39
C PRO A 500 -11.86 -15.39 -56.06
N PHE A 501 -11.52 -14.19 -55.62
CA PHE A 501 -12.45 -13.20 -55.08
C PHE A 501 -13.07 -12.30 -56.15
N GLY A 502 -12.36 -12.00 -57.25
CA GLY A 502 -12.82 -11.07 -58.30
C GLY A 502 -12.95 -9.63 -57.79
N ILE A 503 -13.88 -8.86 -58.37
CA ILE A 503 -14.19 -7.49 -57.93
C ILE A 503 -15.04 -7.54 -56.66
N VAL A 504 -14.50 -7.03 -55.54
CA VAL A 504 -15.19 -6.88 -54.25
C VAL A 504 -15.52 -5.42 -54.03
N ASN A 505 -16.78 -5.13 -53.72
CA ASN A 505 -17.22 -3.79 -53.31
C ASN A 505 -17.45 -3.75 -51.81
N PHE A 506 -16.46 -3.28 -51.07
CA PHE A 506 -16.53 -3.17 -49.60
C PHE A 506 -17.52 -2.11 -49.11
N GLY A 507 -18.01 -1.22 -49.97
CA GLY A 507 -19.03 -0.24 -49.66
C GLY A 507 -20.47 -0.70 -49.84
N ALA A 508 -20.70 -1.97 -50.26
CA ALA A 508 -22.03 -2.53 -50.52
C ALA A 508 -22.27 -3.84 -49.76
N PRO A 509 -23.51 -4.22 -49.45
CA PRO A 509 -23.80 -5.51 -48.83
C PRO A 509 -23.17 -6.71 -49.61
N PRO A 510 -22.65 -7.74 -48.91
CA PRO A 510 -22.78 -8.02 -47.48
C PRO A 510 -21.81 -7.29 -46.55
N PHE A 511 -20.98 -6.38 -47.09
CA PHE A 511 -20.00 -5.64 -46.30
C PHE A 511 -20.69 -4.43 -45.62
N ASN A 512 -20.33 -4.13 -44.36
CA ASN A 512 -21.02 -3.15 -43.52
C ASN A 512 -20.24 -1.86 -43.27
N ASN A 513 -19.28 -1.50 -44.10
CA ASN A 513 -18.39 -0.35 -44.01
C ASN A 513 -17.47 -0.34 -42.76
N SER A 514 -17.28 -1.45 -42.11
CA SER A 514 -16.37 -1.60 -40.96
C SER A 514 -15.17 -2.45 -41.38
N GLY A 515 -13.95 -1.90 -41.35
CA GLY A 515 -12.76 -2.52 -41.92
C GLY A 515 -12.49 -3.96 -41.50
N PHE A 516 -12.44 -4.21 -40.18
CA PHE A 516 -12.18 -5.59 -39.68
C PHE A 516 -13.37 -6.52 -39.91
N SER A 517 -14.62 -6.03 -39.77
CA SER A 517 -15.81 -6.81 -40.11
C SER A 517 -15.91 -7.08 -41.62
N ASN A 518 -15.47 -6.16 -42.48
CA ASN A 518 -15.38 -6.38 -43.92
C ASN A 518 -14.36 -7.50 -44.27
N ILE A 519 -13.20 -7.48 -43.61
CA ILE A 519 -12.18 -8.54 -43.78
C ILE A 519 -12.73 -9.89 -43.30
N ALA A 520 -13.38 -9.94 -42.13
CA ALA A 520 -14.00 -11.16 -41.61
C ALA A 520 -15.07 -11.69 -42.59
N THR A 521 -15.90 -10.81 -43.15
CA THR A 521 -16.90 -11.16 -44.17
C THR A 521 -16.25 -11.73 -45.44
N LEU A 522 -15.15 -11.11 -45.93
CA LEU A 522 -14.37 -11.57 -47.08
C LEU A 522 -13.82 -12.99 -46.83
N LEU A 523 -13.44 -13.31 -45.60
CA LEU A 523 -12.92 -14.59 -45.17
C LEU A 523 -14.02 -15.63 -44.87
N GLY A 524 -15.31 -15.31 -45.18
CA GLY A 524 -16.42 -16.23 -45.01
C GLY A 524 -17.14 -16.15 -43.64
N HIS A 525 -16.86 -15.12 -42.85
CA HIS A 525 -17.45 -14.92 -41.53
C HIS A 525 -18.24 -13.61 -41.44
N PRO A 526 -19.41 -13.50 -42.13
CA PRO A 526 -20.21 -12.27 -42.11
C PRO A 526 -20.86 -12.04 -40.75
N GLY A 527 -21.05 -10.75 -40.41
CA GLY A 527 -21.78 -10.32 -39.22
C GLY A 527 -20.94 -10.29 -37.92
N LEU A 528 -19.67 -10.61 -37.97
CA LEU A 528 -18.78 -10.46 -36.82
C LEU A 528 -18.44 -8.97 -36.58
N SER A 529 -18.39 -8.61 -35.30
CA SER A 529 -17.97 -7.29 -34.80
C SER A 529 -16.97 -7.46 -33.66
N MET A 530 -16.08 -6.49 -33.49
CA MET A 530 -15.23 -6.40 -32.29
C MET A 530 -16.00 -5.82 -31.12
N ASN A 531 -17.02 -5.00 -31.39
CA ASN A 531 -17.77 -4.29 -30.33
C ASN A 531 -18.48 -5.28 -29.39
N GLY A 532 -18.32 -5.08 -28.08
CA GLY A 532 -18.91 -5.93 -27.06
C GLY A 532 -18.22 -7.31 -26.88
N THR A 533 -17.11 -7.54 -27.61
CA THR A 533 -16.31 -8.77 -27.41
C THR A 533 -15.20 -8.54 -26.38
N GLY A 534 -14.82 -9.59 -25.66
CA GLY A 534 -13.82 -9.45 -24.60
C GLY A 534 -13.43 -10.77 -23.98
N LEU A 535 -12.77 -10.69 -22.87
CA LEU A 535 -12.31 -11.83 -22.08
C LEU A 535 -13.28 -12.16 -20.93
N ASN A 536 -13.22 -13.39 -20.46
CA ASN A 536 -13.88 -13.88 -19.27
C ASN A 536 -12.92 -14.84 -18.56
N ASP A 537 -12.01 -14.27 -17.77
CA ASP A 537 -10.93 -15.00 -17.15
C ASP A 537 -11.21 -15.29 -15.68
N LEU A 538 -10.83 -16.48 -15.23
CA LEU A 538 -10.92 -16.89 -13.84
C LEU A 538 -9.60 -17.52 -13.38
N TYR A 539 -8.95 -16.87 -12.44
CA TYR A 539 -7.73 -17.36 -11.81
C TYR A 539 -8.04 -17.80 -10.38
N ASN A 540 -7.60 -18.99 -10.01
CA ASN A 540 -7.68 -19.52 -8.64
C ASN A 540 -6.26 -19.85 -8.15
N GLN A 541 -5.72 -19.04 -7.25
CA GLN A 541 -4.41 -19.25 -6.63
C GLN A 541 -4.58 -19.67 -5.18
N THR A 542 -3.87 -20.72 -4.77
CA THR A 542 -3.74 -21.13 -3.36
C THR A 542 -2.29 -21.01 -2.96
N SER A 543 -2.03 -20.32 -1.85
CA SER A 543 -0.70 -20.21 -1.24
C SER A 543 -0.73 -20.85 0.15
N ASN A 544 0.20 -21.76 0.41
CA ASN A 544 0.46 -22.33 1.72
C ASN A 544 1.88 -21.95 2.12
N ASP A 545 2.03 -21.30 3.27
CA ASP A 545 3.34 -21.00 3.81
C ASP A 545 3.44 -21.45 5.26
N TRP A 546 4.63 -21.94 5.64
CA TRP A 546 4.99 -22.16 7.02
C TRP A 546 6.41 -21.67 7.28
N ALA A 547 6.67 -21.26 8.51
CA ALA A 547 7.98 -20.78 8.90
C ALA A 547 8.30 -21.11 10.35
N LEU A 548 9.60 -21.27 10.60
CA LEU A 548 10.19 -21.33 11.95
C LEU A 548 11.17 -20.18 12.07
N PHE A 549 11.17 -19.53 13.22
CA PHE A 549 12.03 -18.35 13.43
C PHE A 549 12.52 -18.25 14.88
N THR A 550 13.68 -17.56 15.04
CA THR A 550 14.23 -17.17 16.32
C THR A 550 14.70 -15.72 16.29
N HIS A 551 14.71 -15.07 17.45
CA HIS A 551 15.21 -13.69 17.58
C HIS A 551 15.74 -13.50 19.01
N ASP A 552 17.06 -13.56 19.13
CA ASP A 552 17.77 -13.69 20.39
C ASP A 552 18.64 -12.44 20.63
N ILE A 553 18.56 -11.87 21.82
CA ILE A 553 19.34 -10.70 22.24
C ILE A 553 20.32 -11.15 23.32
N VAL A 554 21.62 -11.10 23.00
CA VAL A 554 22.71 -11.45 23.90
C VAL A 554 23.29 -10.17 24.50
N SER A 555 23.18 -9.97 25.79
CA SER A 555 23.84 -8.90 26.54
C SER A 555 25.30 -9.29 26.81
N ILE A 556 26.21 -8.82 25.92
CA ILE A 556 27.66 -9.05 26.07
C ILE A 556 28.18 -8.34 27.33
N THR A 557 27.74 -7.07 27.47
CA THR A 557 27.88 -6.25 28.68
C THR A 557 26.53 -5.55 28.91
N ASP A 558 26.39 -4.84 30.01
CA ASP A 558 25.18 -4.04 30.28
C ASP A 558 24.93 -2.93 29.21
N GLN A 559 25.99 -2.50 28.52
CA GLN A 559 25.96 -1.46 27.50
C GLN A 559 25.99 -2.02 26.06
N LEU A 560 26.55 -3.22 25.85
CA LEU A 560 26.77 -3.82 24.54
C LEU A 560 25.91 -5.05 24.36
N LYS A 561 25.02 -5.03 23.36
CA LYS A 561 24.14 -6.16 23.04
C LYS A 561 24.32 -6.58 21.59
N LEU A 562 24.23 -7.89 21.36
CA LEU A 562 24.18 -8.50 20.03
C LEU A 562 22.82 -9.14 19.83
N THR A 563 22.06 -8.70 18.85
CA THR A 563 20.80 -9.33 18.43
C THR A 563 21.06 -10.19 17.21
N LEU A 564 20.62 -11.44 17.25
CA LEU A 564 20.67 -12.37 16.13
C LEU A 564 19.28 -12.92 15.86
N GLY A 565 18.85 -12.89 14.63
CA GLY A 565 17.58 -13.46 14.24
C GLY A 565 17.70 -14.25 12.94
N ALA A 566 16.97 -15.36 12.85
CA ALA A 566 16.89 -16.18 11.67
C ALA A 566 15.45 -16.69 11.46
N ARG A 567 15.01 -16.77 10.20
CA ARG A 567 13.72 -17.35 9.82
C ARG A 567 13.86 -18.18 8.57
N TYR A 568 13.45 -19.42 8.64
CA TYR A 568 13.26 -20.27 7.49
C TYR A 568 11.79 -20.28 7.10
N THR A 569 11.49 -19.98 5.84
CA THR A 569 10.13 -20.00 5.28
C THR A 569 10.07 -20.93 4.09
N HIS A 570 9.07 -21.82 4.09
CA HIS A 570 8.69 -22.63 2.94
C HIS A 570 7.34 -22.14 2.42
N GLU A 571 7.25 -21.82 1.15
CA GLU A 571 6.01 -21.42 0.48
C GLU A 571 5.73 -22.32 -0.72
N HIS A 572 4.47 -22.71 -0.87
CA HIS A 572 3.96 -23.43 -2.02
C HIS A 572 2.74 -22.71 -2.59
N LYS A 573 2.83 -22.24 -3.83
CA LYS A 573 1.74 -21.60 -4.58
C LYS A 573 1.26 -22.51 -5.70
N LYS A 574 -0.06 -22.68 -5.81
CA LYS A 574 -0.71 -23.42 -6.90
C LYS A 574 -1.68 -22.49 -7.62
N LEU A 575 -1.58 -22.46 -8.96
CA LEU A 575 -2.46 -21.72 -9.86
C LEU A 575 -3.33 -22.71 -10.65
N ASN A 576 -4.64 -22.43 -10.71
CA ASN A 576 -5.55 -22.97 -11.73
C ASN A 576 -6.21 -21.77 -12.41
N ALA A 577 -6.02 -21.60 -13.71
CA ALA A 577 -6.62 -20.53 -14.48
C ALA A 577 -7.49 -21.12 -15.59
N ASP A 578 -8.73 -20.64 -15.67
CA ASP A 578 -9.68 -20.91 -16.71
C ASP A 578 -9.86 -19.63 -17.52
N LEU A 579 -9.22 -19.55 -18.69
CA LEU A 579 -9.21 -18.38 -19.56
C LEU A 579 -10.14 -18.63 -20.73
N SER A 580 -11.03 -17.67 -21.00
CA SER A 580 -11.95 -17.76 -22.14
C SER A 580 -12.21 -16.39 -22.75
N ASP A 581 -12.62 -16.36 -24.03
CA ASP A 581 -12.99 -15.14 -24.72
C ASP A 581 -13.95 -15.41 -25.90
N ASN A 582 -14.46 -14.33 -26.48
CA ASN A 582 -15.26 -14.34 -27.72
C ASN A 582 -14.65 -13.46 -28.82
N LEU A 583 -13.31 -13.39 -28.87
CA LEU A 583 -12.52 -12.52 -29.76
C LEU A 583 -12.33 -13.12 -31.16
N ALA A 584 -13.40 -13.63 -31.78
CA ALA A 584 -13.37 -14.34 -33.05
C ALA A 584 -12.67 -13.58 -34.20
N ILE A 585 -12.78 -12.25 -34.27
CA ILE A 585 -12.10 -11.43 -35.28
C ILE A 585 -10.57 -11.49 -35.10
N CYS A 586 -10.08 -11.47 -33.85
CA CYS A 586 -8.66 -11.64 -33.58
C CYS A 586 -8.15 -12.98 -34.16
N ASP A 587 -8.84 -14.08 -33.89
CA ASP A 587 -8.46 -15.43 -34.34
C ASP A 587 -8.47 -15.55 -35.88
N ILE A 588 -9.53 -15.03 -36.51
CA ILE A 588 -9.68 -15.06 -37.98
C ILE A 588 -8.59 -14.24 -38.67
N ILE A 589 -8.35 -13.00 -38.20
CA ILE A 589 -7.36 -12.11 -38.81
C ILE A 589 -5.96 -12.68 -38.66
N SER A 590 -5.61 -13.17 -37.46
CA SER A 590 -4.27 -13.68 -37.18
C SER A 590 -3.91 -14.94 -37.93
N SER A 591 -4.90 -15.75 -38.32
CA SER A 591 -4.73 -16.97 -39.12
C SER A 591 -4.90 -16.75 -40.65
N SER A 592 -5.08 -15.52 -41.11
CA SER A 592 -5.39 -15.12 -42.46
C SER A 592 -4.21 -14.43 -43.18
N PRO A 593 -4.30 -14.21 -44.49
CA PRO A 593 -3.37 -13.35 -45.23
C PRO A 593 -3.28 -11.91 -44.68
N PHE A 594 -4.24 -11.49 -43.85
CA PHE A 594 -4.30 -10.18 -43.22
C PHE A 594 -3.67 -10.14 -41.81
N ALA A 595 -2.89 -11.16 -41.43
CA ALA A 595 -2.26 -11.27 -40.10
C ALA A 595 -1.41 -10.04 -39.70
N ALA A 596 -0.89 -9.27 -40.68
CA ALA A 596 -0.20 -8.01 -40.43
C ALA A 596 -1.07 -6.95 -39.77
N LEU A 597 -2.42 -7.08 -39.79
CA LEU A 597 -3.38 -6.17 -39.18
C LEU A 597 -3.87 -6.61 -37.80
N GLN A 598 -3.38 -7.74 -37.27
CA GLN A 598 -3.87 -8.35 -36.05
C GLN A 598 -3.68 -7.48 -34.79
N GLN A 599 -2.76 -6.51 -34.82
CA GLN A 599 -2.44 -5.68 -33.62
C GLN A 599 -3.68 -5.02 -33.02
N LEU A 600 -4.59 -4.50 -33.81
CA LEU A 600 -5.79 -3.82 -33.31
C LEU A 600 -6.89 -4.78 -32.85
N PRO A 601 -7.31 -5.82 -33.60
CA PRO A 601 -8.31 -6.77 -33.13
C PRO A 601 -7.82 -7.68 -31.99
N CYS A 602 -6.51 -7.79 -31.80
CA CYS A 602 -5.90 -8.63 -30.74
C CYS A 602 -5.19 -7.81 -29.64
N VAL A 603 -5.55 -6.54 -29.43
CA VAL A 603 -5.06 -5.76 -28.27
C VAL A 603 -5.46 -6.44 -26.98
N ILE A 604 -6.73 -6.86 -26.83
CA ILE A 604 -7.08 -7.90 -25.87
C ILE A 604 -6.63 -9.23 -26.48
N PRO A 605 -5.63 -9.94 -25.88
CA PRO A 605 -5.08 -11.13 -26.49
C PRO A 605 -6.12 -12.25 -26.58
N GLY A 606 -6.48 -12.65 -27.80
CA GLY A 606 -7.36 -13.79 -28.06
C GLY A 606 -6.67 -15.13 -27.81
N ILE A 607 -7.44 -16.13 -27.41
CA ILE A 607 -6.97 -17.50 -27.21
C ILE A 607 -7.47 -18.35 -28.38
N PRO A 608 -6.58 -19.01 -29.16
CA PRO A 608 -6.99 -19.87 -30.24
C PRO A 608 -8.00 -20.92 -29.77
N GLY A 609 -9.19 -20.94 -30.39
CA GLY A 609 -10.29 -21.78 -29.94
C GLY A 609 -11.09 -21.27 -28.74
N GLY A 610 -10.85 -20.01 -28.31
CA GLY A 610 -11.66 -19.31 -27.34
C GLY A 610 -11.52 -19.77 -25.89
N SER A 611 -10.64 -20.75 -25.57
CA SER A 611 -10.43 -21.19 -24.19
C SER A 611 -9.07 -21.85 -23.93
N LEU A 612 -8.52 -21.63 -22.72
CA LEU A 612 -7.25 -22.20 -22.27
C LEU A 612 -7.31 -22.47 -20.77
N ASN A 613 -6.96 -23.71 -20.37
CA ASN A 613 -6.84 -24.08 -18.97
C ASN A 613 -5.36 -24.21 -18.60
N ILE A 614 -4.93 -23.49 -17.57
CA ILE A 614 -3.57 -23.52 -17.06
C ILE A 614 -3.57 -24.08 -15.64
N ASN A 615 -2.74 -25.09 -15.39
CA ASN A 615 -2.46 -25.60 -14.06
C ASN A 615 -0.97 -25.55 -13.83
N ASP A 616 -0.54 -24.81 -12.82
CA ASP A 616 0.86 -24.67 -12.49
C ASP A 616 1.09 -24.56 -10.98
N SER A 617 2.32 -24.80 -10.53
CA SER A 617 2.68 -24.64 -9.13
C SER A 617 4.14 -24.32 -8.97
N ARG A 618 4.45 -23.51 -7.98
CA ARG A 618 5.80 -23.15 -7.60
C ARG A 618 6.04 -23.37 -6.11
N SER A 619 7.25 -23.71 -5.75
CA SER A 619 7.69 -23.81 -4.35
C SER A 619 8.96 -23.01 -4.16
N GLU A 620 9.07 -22.37 -3.02
CA GLU A 620 10.28 -21.64 -2.65
C GLU A 620 10.65 -21.83 -1.18
N ASN A 621 11.98 -21.91 -0.94
CA ASN A 621 12.57 -22.00 0.38
C ASN A 621 13.46 -20.77 0.57
N LYS A 622 13.20 -20.00 1.62
CA LYS A 622 13.92 -18.74 1.88
C LYS A 622 14.39 -18.66 3.31
N LEU A 623 15.63 -18.22 3.47
CA LEU A 623 16.20 -17.89 4.77
C LEU A 623 16.25 -16.35 4.87
N SER A 624 15.59 -15.78 5.86
CA SER A 624 15.72 -14.37 6.24
C SER A 624 16.51 -14.29 7.53
N GLY A 625 17.24 -13.19 7.73
CA GLY A 625 18.04 -13.05 8.94
C GLY A 625 18.36 -11.59 9.26
N THR A 626 18.72 -11.35 10.50
CA THR A 626 19.21 -10.07 10.99
C THR A 626 20.32 -10.27 12.01
N ALA A 627 21.31 -9.37 11.98
CA ALA A 627 22.35 -9.25 13.01
C ALA A 627 22.47 -7.78 13.37
N VAL A 628 22.29 -7.42 14.64
CA VAL A 628 22.37 -6.06 15.14
C VAL A 628 23.32 -5.98 16.32
N LEU A 629 24.35 -5.17 16.19
CA LEU A 629 25.22 -4.79 17.31
C LEU A 629 24.78 -3.42 17.83
N SER A 630 24.33 -3.36 19.06
CA SER A 630 23.88 -2.12 19.70
C SER A 630 24.72 -1.79 20.91
N TYR A 631 25.07 -0.50 21.05
CA TYR A 631 25.90 0.03 22.13
C TYR A 631 25.23 1.25 22.76
N LYS A 632 24.97 1.17 24.07
CA LYS A 632 24.34 2.23 24.88
C LYS A 632 25.35 2.80 25.88
N PRO A 633 26.24 3.72 25.45
CA PRO A 633 27.30 4.26 26.29
C PRO A 633 26.77 5.06 27.48
N THR A 634 25.60 5.65 27.33
CA THR A 634 24.87 6.37 28.38
C THR A 634 23.39 5.98 28.36
N ALA A 635 22.64 6.25 29.42
CA ALA A 635 21.20 6.01 29.46
C ALA A 635 20.42 6.73 28.35
N ARG A 636 20.99 7.79 27.80
CA ARG A 636 20.36 8.68 26.81
C ARG A 636 20.78 8.44 25.37
N LEU A 637 21.86 7.68 25.13
CA LEU A 637 22.40 7.51 23.77
C LEU A 637 22.49 6.01 23.45
N LEU A 638 21.78 5.58 22.39
CA LEU A 638 21.91 4.29 21.76
C LEU A 638 22.52 4.45 20.38
N THR A 639 23.53 3.67 20.04
CA THR A 639 24.08 3.55 18.69
C THR A 639 23.97 2.09 18.23
N TYR A 640 23.81 1.87 16.93
CA TYR A 640 23.72 0.50 16.40
C TYR A 640 24.26 0.39 14.97
N ALA A 641 24.67 -0.82 14.64
CA ALA A 641 24.98 -1.25 13.29
C ALA A 641 24.21 -2.56 13.02
N SER A 642 23.53 -2.64 11.89
CA SER A 642 22.77 -3.81 11.51
C SER A 642 23.05 -4.27 10.09
N TYR A 643 22.93 -5.59 9.88
CA TYR A 643 22.77 -6.25 8.60
C TYR A 643 21.48 -7.04 8.64
N SER A 644 20.66 -6.90 7.59
CA SER A 644 19.39 -7.63 7.47
C SER A 644 19.22 -8.16 6.05
N HIS A 645 18.78 -9.41 5.96
CA HIS A 645 18.40 -10.08 4.71
C HIS A 645 16.90 -10.40 4.75
N GLY A 646 16.16 -9.86 3.79
CA GLY A 646 14.72 -10.09 3.65
C GLY A 646 14.34 -10.54 2.26
N TYR A 647 13.11 -10.98 2.09
CA TYR A 647 12.60 -11.34 0.77
C TYR A 647 11.11 -10.99 0.61
N LYS A 648 10.71 -10.89 -0.65
CA LYS A 648 9.33 -10.80 -1.10
C LYS A 648 9.05 -12.02 -1.97
N ALA A 649 7.92 -12.67 -1.75
CA ALA A 649 7.57 -13.90 -2.43
C ALA A 649 7.43 -13.73 -3.94
N GLY A 650 7.80 -14.75 -4.69
CA GLY A 650 7.46 -14.89 -6.08
C GLY A 650 5.98 -15.26 -6.27
N GLY A 651 5.50 -15.24 -7.49
CA GLY A 651 4.09 -15.50 -7.76
C GLY A 651 3.77 -15.71 -9.22
N PHE A 652 2.49 -15.50 -9.55
CA PHE A 652 1.98 -15.56 -10.90
C PHE A 652 1.35 -14.21 -11.29
N ASN A 653 1.61 -13.74 -12.50
CA ASN A 653 0.85 -12.70 -13.14
C ASN A 653 -0.57 -13.23 -13.40
N LEU A 654 -1.56 -12.70 -12.69
CA LEU A 654 -2.97 -13.10 -12.86
C LEU A 654 -3.63 -12.23 -13.91
N ASP A 655 -3.01 -12.23 -15.10
CA ASP A 655 -3.41 -11.49 -16.28
C ASP A 655 -2.91 -12.22 -17.53
N ARG A 656 -3.82 -12.47 -18.49
CA ARG A 656 -3.47 -13.22 -19.71
C ARG A 656 -2.46 -12.50 -20.60
N SER A 657 -2.37 -11.17 -20.54
CA SER A 657 -1.41 -10.41 -21.34
C SER A 657 0.05 -10.77 -21.05
N ALA A 658 0.32 -11.37 -19.89
CA ALA A 658 1.64 -11.88 -19.55
C ALA A 658 2.03 -13.14 -20.36
N LEU A 659 1.07 -13.91 -20.88
CA LEU A 659 1.32 -15.05 -21.77
C LEU A 659 1.81 -14.62 -23.16
N PHE A 660 1.54 -13.38 -23.54
CA PHE A 660 1.81 -12.82 -24.86
C PHE A 660 2.94 -11.79 -24.83
N ARG A 661 3.91 -11.97 -23.91
CA ARG A 661 5.09 -11.11 -23.83
C ARG A 661 5.78 -11.09 -25.19
N SER A 662 6.13 -9.87 -25.65
CA SER A 662 6.97 -9.73 -26.84
C SER A 662 8.27 -10.48 -26.61
N ALA A 663 8.51 -11.53 -27.39
CA ALA A 663 9.87 -12.05 -27.49
C ALA A 663 10.73 -10.89 -28.00
N ALA A 664 11.77 -10.51 -27.25
CA ALA A 664 12.76 -9.56 -27.76
C ALA A 664 13.18 -10.05 -29.14
N PRO A 665 13.29 -9.16 -30.15
CA PRO A 665 13.68 -9.60 -31.49
C PRO A 665 14.98 -10.38 -31.36
N GLN A 666 14.99 -11.64 -31.82
CA GLN A 666 16.16 -12.52 -31.73
C GLN A 666 17.33 -12.04 -32.62
N ASN A 667 17.06 -10.98 -33.40
CA ASN A 667 18.09 -10.33 -34.19
C ASN A 667 18.32 -8.89 -33.72
N PRO A 668 19.38 -8.62 -32.96
CA PRO A 668 19.69 -7.27 -32.46
C PRO A 668 20.05 -6.27 -33.56
N THR A 669 20.22 -6.70 -34.80
CA THR A 669 20.52 -5.83 -35.93
C THR A 669 19.34 -5.54 -36.86
N ALA A 670 18.15 -6.11 -36.57
CA ALA A 670 16.95 -5.78 -37.33
C ALA A 670 16.51 -4.33 -37.01
N PRO A 671 16.33 -3.49 -38.04
CA PRO A 671 15.86 -2.13 -37.83
C PRO A 671 14.48 -2.17 -37.15
N LEU A 672 14.26 -1.38 -36.14
CA LEU A 672 12.95 -1.15 -35.49
C LEU A 672 11.95 -0.42 -36.43
N SER A 673 12.26 -0.35 -37.73
CA SER A 673 11.44 0.30 -38.74
C SER A 673 10.13 -0.44 -38.94
N GLY A 674 9.07 0.10 -38.41
CA GLY A 674 7.71 -0.04 -38.93
C GLY A 674 6.92 -1.29 -38.52
N SER A 675 7.53 -2.23 -37.90
CA SER A 675 6.89 -3.42 -37.36
C SER A 675 7.85 -4.14 -36.40
N GLY A 676 8.37 -3.41 -35.44
CA GLY A 676 8.84 -4.06 -34.21
C GLY A 676 7.63 -4.78 -33.69
N ALA A 677 7.34 -5.93 -34.29
CA ALA A 677 6.21 -6.73 -33.93
C ALA A 677 6.42 -7.12 -32.49
N VAL A 678 5.85 -6.33 -31.60
CA VAL A 678 5.37 -6.87 -30.35
C VAL A 678 4.66 -8.12 -30.79
N CYS A 679 5.17 -9.31 -30.44
CA CYS A 679 4.43 -10.54 -30.61
C CYS A 679 3.20 -10.42 -29.69
N VAL A 680 2.19 -9.71 -30.17
CA VAL A 680 0.91 -9.53 -29.44
C VAL A 680 0.23 -10.89 -29.31
N ASN A 681 0.65 -11.85 -30.13
CA ASN A 681 0.23 -13.24 -30.02
C ASN A 681 1.37 -14.17 -30.49
N ALA A 682 2.22 -14.61 -29.55
CA ALA A 682 3.30 -15.55 -29.80
C ALA A 682 2.82 -16.86 -30.45
N LEU A 683 1.54 -17.22 -30.28
CA LEU A 683 0.91 -18.40 -30.84
C LEU A 683 0.54 -18.27 -32.32
N LEU A 684 0.46 -17.04 -32.86
CA LEU A 684 -0.15 -16.78 -34.17
C LEU A 684 0.78 -16.07 -35.18
N GLN A 685 1.98 -15.63 -34.78
CA GLN A 685 2.96 -15.06 -35.73
C GLN A 685 3.97 -16.08 -36.20
N PRO A 686 4.29 -16.18 -37.51
CA PRO A 686 5.28 -17.14 -38.02
C PRO A 686 6.68 -17.03 -37.42
N GLY A 687 7.04 -15.85 -36.86
CA GLY A 687 8.29 -15.62 -36.11
C GLY A 687 8.16 -15.82 -34.61
N CYS A 688 6.96 -16.01 -34.12
CA CYS A 688 6.62 -16.29 -32.72
C CYS A 688 6.05 -17.71 -32.55
N ALA A 689 5.90 -18.46 -33.64
CA ALA A 689 5.39 -19.81 -33.64
C ALA A 689 6.35 -20.76 -32.92
N GLY A 690 5.88 -21.42 -31.89
CA GLY A 690 6.59 -22.47 -31.15
C GLY A 690 6.63 -22.32 -29.62
N VAL A 691 6.20 -21.21 -29.05
CA VAL A 691 6.08 -21.08 -27.58
C VAL A 691 4.64 -21.38 -27.21
N LEU A 692 4.38 -22.61 -26.74
CA LEU A 692 3.12 -22.93 -26.07
C LEU A 692 3.04 -22.08 -24.82
N ALA A 693 2.00 -21.27 -24.68
CA ALA A 693 1.70 -20.56 -23.46
C ALA A 693 1.56 -21.58 -22.32
N SER A 694 2.40 -21.43 -21.31
CA SER A 694 2.46 -22.30 -20.15
C SER A 694 2.28 -21.47 -18.88
N GLY A 695 1.96 -22.13 -17.77
CA GLY A 695 1.90 -21.47 -16.48
C GLY A 695 3.24 -20.80 -16.09
N GLN A 696 4.36 -21.30 -16.58
CA GLN A 696 5.69 -20.72 -16.35
C GLN A 696 5.85 -19.32 -16.96
N ASP A 697 5.11 -19.00 -18.01
CA ASP A 697 5.11 -17.66 -18.61
C ASP A 697 4.40 -16.62 -17.72
N LEU A 698 3.55 -17.09 -16.81
CA LEU A 698 2.92 -16.24 -15.79
C LEU A 698 3.81 -16.05 -14.56
N GLU A 699 4.85 -16.87 -14.33
CA GLU A 699 5.67 -16.80 -13.14
C GLU A 699 6.55 -15.56 -13.08
N PHE A 700 6.73 -15.04 -11.87
CA PHE A 700 7.82 -14.12 -11.53
C PHE A 700 8.58 -14.59 -10.29
N LEU A 701 9.88 -14.30 -10.27
CA LEU A 701 10.79 -14.79 -9.24
C LEU A 701 10.66 -13.99 -7.94
N PRO A 702 11.01 -14.60 -6.78
CA PRO A 702 11.08 -13.88 -5.52
C PRO A 702 12.19 -12.81 -5.52
N GLU A 703 11.84 -11.63 -4.99
CA GLU A 703 12.78 -10.53 -4.75
C GLU A 703 13.53 -10.76 -3.44
N THR A 704 14.81 -10.41 -3.38
CA THR A 704 15.59 -10.40 -2.14
C THR A 704 16.20 -9.03 -1.90
N ASN A 705 16.32 -8.65 -0.63
CA ASN A 705 16.94 -7.40 -0.19
C ASN A 705 18.02 -7.66 0.84
N ASP A 706 19.24 -7.15 0.59
CA ASP A 706 20.34 -7.08 1.55
C ASP A 706 20.49 -5.62 2.00
N ALA A 707 20.41 -5.38 3.30
CA ALA A 707 20.43 -4.04 3.88
C ALA A 707 21.48 -3.93 4.98
N ILE A 708 22.25 -2.84 4.96
CA ILE A 708 23.14 -2.40 6.03
C ILE A 708 22.62 -1.07 6.56
N GLU A 709 22.53 -0.92 7.87
CA GLU A 709 22.11 0.30 8.51
C GLU A 709 23.00 0.63 9.71
N LEU A 710 23.36 1.94 9.82
CA LEU A 710 24.04 2.51 10.99
C LEU A 710 23.11 3.56 11.59
N GLY A 711 22.87 3.52 12.88
CA GLY A 711 21.97 4.48 13.50
C GLY A 711 22.38 4.92 14.89
N ALA A 712 21.79 6.03 15.30
CA ALA A 712 21.91 6.60 16.62
C ALA A 712 20.58 7.16 17.10
N LYS A 713 20.26 6.93 18.37
CA LYS A 713 19.09 7.47 19.05
C LYS A 713 19.52 8.20 20.32
N TYR A 714 19.07 9.42 20.47
CA TYR A 714 19.36 10.28 21.63
C TYR A 714 18.05 10.71 22.28
N ASN A 715 17.88 10.40 23.55
CA ASN A 715 16.76 10.86 24.38
C ASN A 715 17.29 11.91 25.36
N GLY A 716 17.05 13.19 25.02
CA GLY A 716 17.55 14.35 25.76
C GLY A 716 16.56 14.89 26.80
N GLY A 717 15.37 14.33 26.88
CA GLY A 717 14.29 14.77 27.77
C GLY A 717 13.40 15.85 27.15
N TRP A 718 13.97 16.95 26.63
CA TRP A 718 13.22 17.97 25.87
C TRP A 718 13.31 17.76 24.36
N ILE A 719 14.27 16.95 23.91
CA ILE A 719 14.46 16.57 22.51
C ILE A 719 14.85 15.10 22.40
N ASP A 720 14.15 14.38 21.53
CA ASP A 720 14.52 13.04 21.08
C ASP A 720 14.96 13.13 19.63
N LEU A 721 16.12 12.54 19.31
CA LEU A 721 16.71 12.58 17.97
C LEU A 721 17.04 11.18 17.51
N ASN A 722 16.52 10.78 16.34
CA ASN A 722 16.82 9.52 15.68
C ASN A 722 17.52 9.81 14.35
N VAL A 723 18.65 9.16 14.12
CA VAL A 723 19.42 9.25 12.86
C VAL A 723 19.69 7.84 12.36
N ALA A 724 19.52 7.61 11.06
CA ALA A 724 19.84 6.34 10.40
C ALA A 724 20.51 6.61 9.05
N LEU A 725 21.60 5.90 8.76
CA LEU A 725 22.27 5.82 7.46
C LEU A 725 22.02 4.43 6.91
N PHE A 726 21.61 4.29 5.67
CA PHE A 726 21.25 2.98 5.10
C PHE A 726 21.79 2.76 3.69
N HIS A 727 22.06 1.49 3.39
CA HIS A 727 22.37 1.00 2.06
C HIS A 727 21.66 -0.33 1.81
N GLN A 728 20.90 -0.43 0.71
CA GLN A 728 20.09 -1.58 0.36
C GLN A 728 20.31 -2.00 -1.09
N LEU A 729 20.30 -3.31 -1.35
CA LEU A 729 20.47 -3.93 -2.65
C LEU A 729 19.33 -4.92 -2.92
N PHE A 730 18.55 -4.67 -3.98
CA PHE A 730 17.42 -5.52 -4.37
C PHE A 730 17.79 -6.34 -5.61
N LYS A 731 17.75 -7.67 -5.45
CA LYS A 731 17.93 -8.64 -6.54
C LYS A 731 16.58 -9.22 -6.93
N ASN A 732 16.37 -9.46 -8.24
CA ASN A 732 15.08 -9.83 -8.82
C ASN A 732 13.98 -8.83 -8.42
N PHE A 733 14.28 -7.53 -8.40
CA PHE A 733 13.32 -6.49 -8.04
C PHE A 733 12.04 -6.65 -8.87
N GLN A 734 10.91 -6.80 -8.21
CA GLN A 734 9.62 -7.02 -8.86
C GLN A 734 9.02 -5.67 -9.27
N LEU A 735 9.21 -5.29 -10.53
CA LEU A 735 8.61 -4.09 -11.11
C LEU A 735 7.24 -4.45 -11.70
N ASN A 736 6.19 -3.77 -11.24
CA ASN A 736 4.89 -3.81 -11.89
C ASN A 736 4.84 -2.69 -12.93
N THR A 737 4.76 -3.05 -14.21
CA THR A 737 4.80 -2.12 -15.34
C THR A 737 3.58 -2.26 -16.23
N PHE A 738 3.15 -1.16 -16.84
CA PHE A 738 2.01 -1.14 -17.77
C PHE A 738 2.45 -1.54 -19.17
N ASN A 739 1.78 -2.53 -19.78
CA ASN A 739 2.10 -3.05 -21.10
C ASN A 739 1.23 -2.46 -22.25
N GLY A 740 0.47 -1.39 -21.98
CA GLY A 740 -0.49 -0.76 -22.89
C GLY A 740 -1.93 -1.19 -22.69
N LEU A 741 -2.17 -2.29 -21.97
CA LEU A 741 -3.50 -2.82 -21.62
C LEU A 741 -3.66 -3.03 -20.11
N ASN A 742 -2.72 -3.72 -19.50
CA ASN A 742 -2.73 -4.07 -18.07
C ASN A 742 -1.34 -3.95 -17.45
N PHE A 743 -1.28 -4.10 -16.12
CA PHE A 743 -0.05 -4.14 -15.37
C PHE A 743 0.47 -5.56 -15.21
N ILE A 744 1.72 -5.79 -15.62
CA ILE A 744 2.43 -7.08 -15.48
C ILE A 744 3.68 -6.92 -14.64
N VAL A 745 4.10 -7.97 -13.97
CA VAL A 745 5.31 -8.01 -13.16
C VAL A 745 6.48 -8.53 -13.96
N GLU A 746 7.57 -7.74 -13.99
CA GLU A 746 8.86 -8.15 -14.51
C GLU A 746 9.93 -8.11 -13.40
N ASN A 747 10.84 -9.09 -13.39
CA ASN A 747 11.97 -9.08 -12.47
C ASN A 747 13.12 -8.28 -13.05
N ILE A 748 13.66 -7.34 -12.29
CA ILE A 748 14.76 -6.47 -12.69
C ILE A 748 16.04 -6.87 -11.97
N ASN A 749 17.07 -7.17 -12.76
CA ASN A 749 18.42 -7.45 -12.33
C ASN A 749 19.42 -6.56 -13.09
N SER A 750 20.70 -6.63 -12.71
CA SER A 750 21.80 -6.02 -13.44
C SER A 750 22.80 -7.10 -13.85
N CYS A 751 23.38 -7.00 -15.02
CA CYS A 751 24.49 -7.85 -15.45
C CYS A 751 25.84 -7.36 -14.89
N SER A 752 26.76 -8.28 -14.63
CA SER A 752 28.12 -7.94 -14.21
C SER A 752 29.00 -7.46 -15.36
N GLU A 753 28.63 -7.80 -16.58
CA GLU A 753 29.33 -7.50 -17.81
C GLU A 753 28.44 -6.64 -18.70
N ASP A 754 29.05 -6.02 -19.66
CA ASP A 754 28.42 -5.18 -20.65
C ASP A 754 27.44 -6.00 -21.53
N LEU A 755 26.32 -5.42 -21.91
CA LEU A 755 25.29 -6.07 -22.72
C LEU A 755 25.62 -5.88 -24.19
N ASN A 756 26.66 -6.58 -24.69
CA ASN A 756 27.14 -6.53 -26.09
C ASN A 756 27.50 -5.14 -26.60
N GLY A 757 28.06 -4.28 -25.72
CA GLY A 757 28.51 -2.94 -26.06
C GLY A 757 27.41 -1.90 -26.09
N ASP A 758 26.19 -2.26 -25.66
CA ASP A 758 25.07 -1.34 -25.56
C ASP A 758 24.28 -1.54 -24.28
N ASP A 759 24.91 -1.11 -23.19
CA ASP A 759 24.33 -0.92 -21.87
C ASP A 759 23.76 0.48 -21.67
N SER A 760 23.75 1.27 -22.74
CA SER A 760 23.29 2.64 -22.68
C SER A 760 21.76 2.68 -22.54
N ASP A 761 21.30 3.65 -21.74
CA ASP A 761 19.90 4.04 -21.57
C ASP A 761 19.21 4.39 -22.92
N THR A 762 19.84 4.20 -24.04
CA THR A 762 19.44 4.67 -25.37
C THR A 762 19.11 3.56 -26.34
N ASP A 763 19.45 2.28 -26.04
CA ASP A 763 19.07 1.17 -26.92
C ASP A 763 17.98 0.28 -26.27
N PRO A 764 16.78 0.18 -26.84
CA PRO A 764 15.73 -0.72 -26.37
C PRO A 764 16.03 -2.21 -26.59
N ARG A 765 17.17 -2.55 -27.20
CA ARG A 765 17.58 -3.91 -27.57
C ARG A 765 18.64 -4.45 -26.62
N SER A 766 18.38 -4.46 -25.31
CA SER A 766 19.32 -5.09 -24.38
C SER A 766 19.56 -6.55 -24.73
N GLY A 767 20.83 -6.99 -24.78
CA GLY A 767 21.19 -8.39 -24.96
C GLY A 767 20.99 -9.23 -23.70
N PRO A 768 21.12 -10.57 -23.78
CA PRO A 768 21.17 -11.43 -22.61
C PRO A 768 22.45 -11.21 -21.81
N CYS A 769 22.39 -11.40 -20.52
CA CYS A 769 23.56 -11.31 -19.64
C CYS A 769 24.51 -12.49 -19.88
N THR A 770 25.74 -12.20 -20.29
CA THR A 770 26.83 -13.21 -20.46
C THR A 770 27.60 -13.41 -19.15
N GLY A 771 27.50 -12.46 -18.21
CA GLY A 771 28.14 -12.50 -16.91
C GLY A 771 27.25 -13.04 -15.81
N LYS A 772 27.46 -12.54 -14.57
CA LYS A 772 26.64 -12.89 -13.40
C LYS A 772 25.54 -11.85 -13.18
N THR A 773 24.33 -12.32 -12.91
CA THR A 773 23.24 -11.43 -12.46
C THR A 773 23.53 -10.89 -11.05
N ARG A 774 23.30 -9.58 -10.87
CA ARG A 774 23.45 -8.82 -9.62
C ARG A 774 22.14 -8.12 -9.27
N ALA A 775 22.11 -7.50 -8.07
CA ALA A 775 20.99 -6.64 -7.71
C ALA A 775 20.73 -5.59 -8.80
N GLY A 776 19.48 -5.44 -9.22
CA GLY A 776 19.05 -4.49 -10.26
C GLY A 776 18.72 -3.09 -9.72
N VAL A 777 18.37 -3.00 -8.43
CA VAL A 777 18.03 -1.74 -7.75
C VAL A 777 18.93 -1.55 -6.54
N LYS A 778 19.38 -0.31 -6.31
CA LYS A 778 20.11 0.10 -5.13
C LYS A 778 19.45 1.31 -4.49
N ASP A 779 19.47 1.35 -3.16
CA ASP A 779 18.99 2.46 -2.36
C ASP A 779 20.06 2.84 -1.32
N THR A 780 20.41 4.13 -1.26
CA THR A 780 21.39 4.65 -0.31
C THR A 780 20.91 6.01 0.18
N GLY A 781 20.89 6.18 1.50
CA GLY A 781 20.38 7.42 2.05
C GLY A 781 20.60 7.59 3.53
N PHE A 782 19.94 8.61 4.06
CA PHE A 782 19.89 8.87 5.48
C PHE A 782 18.53 9.43 5.89
N GLU A 783 18.22 9.28 7.16
CA GLU A 783 17.00 9.76 7.80
C GLU A 783 17.33 10.43 9.11
N ILE A 784 16.64 11.52 9.40
CA ILE A 784 16.70 12.23 10.68
C ILE A 784 15.27 12.50 11.14
N GLU A 785 14.95 12.13 12.36
CA GLU A 785 13.68 12.47 13.01
C GLU A 785 13.97 13.11 14.37
N ALA A 786 13.29 14.21 14.62
CA ALA A 786 13.39 14.95 15.89
C ALA A 786 11.99 15.14 16.48
N PHE A 787 11.85 14.89 17.77
CA PHE A 787 10.66 15.15 18.57
C PHE A 787 11.07 16.06 19.70
N THR A 788 10.41 17.20 19.82
CA THR A 788 10.80 18.19 20.84
C THR A 788 9.56 18.69 21.60
N HIS A 789 9.77 18.93 22.88
CA HIS A 789 8.81 19.59 23.76
C HIS A 789 9.48 20.84 24.37
N PRO A 790 9.58 21.94 23.59
CA PRO A 790 10.27 23.16 24.05
C PRO A 790 9.63 23.78 25.29
N MET A 791 8.34 23.56 25.46
CA MET A 791 7.58 23.93 26.65
C MET A 791 6.45 22.92 26.90
N ARG A 792 5.83 22.94 28.07
CA ARG A 792 4.86 21.92 28.53
C ARG A 792 3.71 21.66 27.55
N ASP A 793 3.21 22.70 26.88
CA ASP A 793 2.00 22.64 26.03
C ASP A 793 2.33 22.77 24.53
N LEU A 794 3.61 22.67 24.16
CA LEU A 794 4.10 22.78 22.78
C LEU A 794 4.92 21.57 22.40
N SER A 795 4.48 20.84 21.38
CA SER A 795 5.27 19.80 20.72
C SER A 795 5.63 20.22 19.30
N VAL A 796 6.87 19.94 18.90
CA VAL A 796 7.36 20.16 17.53
C VAL A 796 8.08 18.91 17.05
N ASN A 797 7.61 18.35 15.95
CA ASN A 797 8.15 17.14 15.35
C ASN A 797 8.69 17.48 13.97
N GLY A 798 9.82 16.92 13.60
CA GLY A 798 10.42 17.11 12.27
C GLY A 798 11.05 15.83 11.75
N GLY A 799 10.98 15.65 10.44
CA GLY A 799 11.55 14.48 9.77
C GLY A 799 12.17 14.86 8.42
N LEU A 800 13.33 14.30 8.14
CA LEU A 800 14.05 14.47 6.89
C LEU A 800 14.49 13.10 6.38
N THR A 801 14.13 12.76 5.16
CA THR A 801 14.64 11.58 4.44
C THR A 801 15.34 12.03 3.16
N TYR A 802 16.55 11.57 3.00
CA TYR A 802 17.24 11.52 1.71
C TYR A 802 17.35 10.07 1.27
N ALA A 803 16.72 9.69 0.14
CA ALA A 803 16.77 8.35 -0.42
C ALA A 803 17.14 8.41 -1.91
N ASN A 804 18.30 7.87 -2.26
CA ASN A 804 18.78 7.81 -3.63
C ASN A 804 18.53 6.41 -4.20
N VAL A 805 17.25 6.14 -4.47
CA VAL A 805 16.79 4.87 -5.00
C VAL A 805 16.87 4.89 -6.52
N ARG A 806 17.63 3.98 -7.10
CA ARG A 806 17.82 3.92 -8.55
C ARG A 806 18.03 2.52 -9.10
N TYR A 807 17.67 2.36 -10.33
CA TYR A 807 18.11 1.22 -11.14
C TYR A 807 19.63 1.30 -11.32
N ARG A 808 20.26 0.14 -11.42
CA ARG A 808 21.67 0.05 -11.84
C ARG A 808 21.76 0.05 -13.36
N ASP A 809 22.99 0.12 -13.84
CA ASP A 809 23.28 -0.01 -15.26
C ASP A 809 23.20 -1.48 -15.71
N ASN A 810 23.24 -1.77 -17.01
CA ASN A 810 23.21 -3.13 -17.61
C ASN A 810 22.01 -3.96 -17.11
N LEU A 811 20.79 -3.39 -17.17
CA LEU A 811 19.59 -4.07 -16.67
C LEU A 811 19.20 -5.26 -17.56
N VAL A 812 18.81 -6.33 -16.88
CA VAL A 812 18.29 -7.57 -17.47
C VAL A 812 17.12 -8.08 -16.64
N GLY A 813 16.30 -8.91 -17.23
CA GLY A 813 15.17 -9.57 -16.60
C GLY A 813 15.55 -10.77 -15.73
N ALA A 814 14.57 -11.62 -15.47
CA ALA A 814 14.76 -12.89 -14.79
C ALA A 814 15.84 -13.73 -15.51
N ASP A 815 16.71 -14.37 -14.73
CA ASP A 815 17.76 -15.27 -15.24
C ASP A 815 18.71 -14.63 -16.27
N GLY A 816 18.81 -13.29 -16.28
CA GLY A 816 19.67 -12.57 -17.22
C GLY A 816 19.10 -12.46 -18.64
N LYS A 817 17.82 -12.73 -18.85
CA LYS A 817 17.12 -12.52 -20.13
C LYS A 817 16.99 -11.03 -20.43
N PRO A 818 16.89 -10.61 -21.71
CA PRO A 818 16.61 -9.22 -22.06
C PRO A 818 15.31 -8.72 -21.41
N LEU A 819 15.26 -7.43 -21.03
CA LEU A 819 14.04 -6.75 -20.59
C LEU A 819 13.13 -6.42 -21.77
N SER A 820 11.86 -6.11 -21.45
CA SER A 820 10.93 -5.52 -22.42
C SER A 820 11.53 -4.21 -22.99
N PRO A 821 11.47 -3.98 -24.32
CA PRO A 821 11.96 -2.75 -24.95
C PRO A 821 11.32 -1.47 -24.36
N ALA A 822 10.10 -1.55 -23.85
CA ALA A 822 9.42 -0.42 -23.18
C ALA A 822 10.15 0.08 -21.93
N LEU A 823 11.05 -0.75 -21.35
CA LEU A 823 11.81 -0.44 -20.13
C LEU A 823 13.22 0.13 -20.40
N PHE A 824 13.55 0.50 -21.65
CA PHE A 824 14.88 1.00 -22.05
C PHE A 824 15.33 2.24 -21.28
N GLN A 825 14.39 3.01 -20.70
CA GLN A 825 14.71 4.24 -19.96
C GLN A 825 15.18 4.02 -18.52
N LEU A 826 15.06 2.80 -17.96
CA LEU A 826 15.31 2.53 -16.54
C LEU A 826 16.79 2.58 -16.13
N PRO A 827 17.78 2.11 -16.93
CA PRO A 827 19.18 2.02 -16.50
C PRO A 827 19.71 3.33 -15.94
N GLY A 828 20.34 3.29 -14.74
CA GLY A 828 20.93 4.44 -14.06
C GLY A 828 19.92 5.47 -13.50
N ARG A 829 18.63 5.34 -13.77
CA ARG A 829 17.60 6.30 -13.39
C ARG A 829 17.05 6.05 -11.98
N GLN A 830 16.49 7.11 -11.40
CA GLN A 830 15.71 7.03 -10.15
C GLN A 830 14.41 6.27 -10.42
N ILE A 831 14.02 5.37 -9.51
CA ILE A 831 12.75 4.64 -9.66
C ILE A 831 11.55 5.59 -9.50
N SER A 832 10.40 5.16 -10.00
CA SER A 832 9.16 5.94 -9.92
C SER A 832 8.67 6.11 -8.48
N ASN A 833 7.98 7.21 -8.21
CA ASN A 833 7.40 7.54 -6.91
C ASN A 833 8.40 7.49 -5.73
N ALA A 834 9.68 7.81 -6.01
CA ALA A 834 10.76 7.84 -5.03
C ALA A 834 11.42 9.24 -5.01
N PRO A 835 10.82 10.25 -4.38
CA PRO A 835 11.45 11.56 -4.24
C PRO A 835 12.79 11.44 -3.49
N LYS A 836 13.86 12.11 -3.98
CA LYS A 836 15.15 12.07 -3.29
C LYS A 836 15.11 12.72 -1.91
N TRP A 837 14.35 13.78 -1.79
CA TRP A 837 14.19 14.53 -0.55
C TRP A 837 12.73 14.54 -0.14
N THR A 838 12.47 14.14 1.09
CA THR A 838 11.19 14.33 1.76
C THR A 838 11.42 14.98 3.10
N VAL A 839 10.68 16.04 3.38
CA VAL A 839 10.71 16.76 4.67
C VAL A 839 9.30 16.76 5.23
N THR A 840 9.17 16.39 6.49
CA THR A 840 7.93 16.55 7.25
C THR A 840 8.19 17.44 8.46
N GLY A 841 7.18 18.20 8.86
CA GLY A 841 7.21 18.98 10.10
C GLY A 841 5.80 19.10 10.65
N ALA A 842 5.65 19.03 11.96
CA ALA A 842 4.38 19.23 12.62
C ALA A 842 4.58 19.99 13.94
N THR A 843 3.63 20.83 14.29
CA THR A 843 3.58 21.52 15.57
C THR A 843 2.18 21.40 16.16
N ALA A 844 2.10 21.12 17.45
CA ALA A 844 0.87 21.15 18.22
C ALA A 844 1.08 21.99 19.45
N TRP A 845 0.27 23.03 19.62
CA TRP A 845 0.26 23.92 20.75
C TRP A 845 -1.11 23.86 21.42
N THR A 846 -1.13 23.47 22.69
CA THR A 846 -2.36 23.26 23.48
C THR A 846 -2.37 24.16 24.71
N PRO A 847 -2.40 25.51 24.55
CA PRO A 847 -2.32 26.45 25.67
C PRO A 847 -3.55 26.35 26.58
N PRO A 848 -3.35 26.41 27.90
CA PRO A 848 -4.48 26.57 28.83
C PRO A 848 -5.14 27.94 28.65
N ILE A 849 -6.47 27.99 28.68
CA ILE A 849 -7.26 29.22 28.55
C ILE A 849 -7.75 29.66 29.91
N GLY A 850 -6.99 30.56 30.54
CA GLY A 850 -7.29 31.04 31.89
C GLY A 850 -7.17 29.95 32.95
N GLY A 851 -7.94 30.04 34.03
CA GLY A 851 -8.00 29.06 35.12
C GLY A 851 -9.22 28.12 35.07
N SER A 852 -9.92 28.06 33.95
CA SER A 852 -11.22 27.37 33.80
C SER A 852 -11.12 25.89 33.40
N GLY A 853 -9.89 25.36 33.17
CA GLY A 853 -9.67 24.00 32.67
C GLY A 853 -9.87 23.86 31.15
N PHE A 854 -10.18 24.92 30.40
CA PHE A 854 -10.23 24.91 28.94
C PHE A 854 -8.83 24.98 28.36
N HIS A 855 -8.66 24.30 27.22
CA HIS A 855 -7.43 24.34 26.44
C HIS A 855 -7.70 24.74 24.98
N GLY A 856 -6.79 25.50 24.40
CA GLY A 856 -6.77 25.77 22.98
C GLY A 856 -6.07 24.63 22.23
N LEU A 857 -6.29 24.53 20.93
CA LEU A 857 -5.51 23.71 20.01
C LEU A 857 -5.10 24.55 18.81
N VAL A 858 -3.82 24.60 18.51
CA VAL A 858 -3.28 25.11 17.24
C VAL A 858 -2.34 24.04 16.70
N TYR A 859 -2.74 23.41 15.63
CA TYR A 859 -1.96 22.39 14.96
C TYR A 859 -1.67 22.78 13.51
N ALA A 860 -0.46 22.52 13.06
CA ALA A 860 -0.10 22.61 11.65
C ALA A 860 0.92 21.51 11.30
N ASP A 861 0.81 20.95 10.13
CA ASP A 861 1.81 20.07 9.55
C ASP A 861 2.14 20.45 8.12
N VAL A 862 3.33 20.07 7.68
CA VAL A 862 3.83 20.26 6.32
C VAL A 862 4.57 19.03 5.86
N ARG A 863 4.36 18.65 4.59
CA ARG A 863 5.15 17.67 3.87
C ARG A 863 5.66 18.26 2.56
N TYR A 864 6.98 18.30 2.39
CA TYR A 864 7.65 18.66 1.14
C TYR A 864 8.21 17.39 0.48
N MET A 865 8.08 17.29 -0.85
CA MET A 865 8.70 16.26 -1.68
C MET A 865 9.42 16.91 -2.85
N SER A 866 10.69 16.47 -3.13
CA SER A 866 11.41 16.87 -4.33
C SER A 866 10.79 16.23 -5.58
N LYS A 867 11.12 16.72 -6.76
CA LYS A 867 10.63 16.18 -8.04
C LYS A 867 10.91 14.69 -8.19
N PHE A 868 9.98 13.96 -8.79
CA PHE A 868 10.08 12.54 -9.09
C PHE A 868 9.20 12.17 -10.30
N ASN A 869 9.45 11.03 -10.93
CA ASN A 869 8.57 10.48 -11.95
C ASN A 869 7.47 9.66 -11.30
N THR A 870 6.24 9.75 -11.79
CA THR A 870 5.06 9.05 -11.25
C THR A 870 4.65 7.82 -12.06
N GLY A 871 5.31 7.57 -13.22
CA GLY A 871 5.09 6.38 -14.05
C GLY A 871 6.19 5.33 -13.89
N SER A 872 5.84 4.04 -13.97
CA SER A 872 6.79 2.93 -13.78
C SER A 872 7.82 2.79 -14.90
N ASP A 873 7.53 3.30 -16.08
CA ASP A 873 8.35 3.33 -17.30
C ASP A 873 9.24 4.57 -17.42
N LEU A 874 9.04 5.55 -16.51
CA LEU A 874 9.82 6.79 -16.40
C LEU A 874 9.68 7.78 -17.55
N ASP A 875 8.58 7.79 -18.26
CA ASP A 875 8.32 8.76 -19.31
C ASP A 875 8.38 10.20 -18.81
N LEU A 876 8.88 11.12 -19.65
CA LEU A 876 9.06 12.53 -19.28
C LEU A 876 7.73 13.23 -18.98
N GLU A 877 6.68 12.82 -19.64
CA GLU A 877 5.33 13.35 -19.50
C GLU A 877 4.73 13.07 -18.11
N LYS A 878 5.21 12.04 -17.43
CA LYS A 878 4.77 11.59 -16.09
C LYS A 878 5.55 12.23 -14.94
N MET A 879 6.33 13.29 -15.20
CA MET A 879 7.12 13.97 -14.18
C MET A 879 6.26 14.84 -13.27
N GLN A 880 6.32 14.59 -11.96
CA GLN A 880 5.82 15.48 -10.91
C GLN A 880 6.93 16.41 -10.42
N GLY A 881 6.70 17.72 -10.51
CA GLY A 881 7.58 18.74 -9.92
C GLY A 881 7.59 18.68 -8.40
N SER A 882 8.56 19.36 -7.77
CA SER A 882 8.58 19.46 -6.31
C SER A 882 7.38 20.23 -5.79
N PHE A 883 6.86 19.81 -4.63
CA PHE A 883 5.70 20.45 -4.01
C PHE A 883 5.70 20.27 -2.48
N ALA A 884 4.88 21.09 -1.81
CA ALA A 884 4.58 20.96 -0.39
C ALA A 884 3.07 20.95 -0.19
N VAL A 885 2.60 20.12 0.75
CA VAL A 885 1.24 20.09 1.25
C VAL A 885 1.25 20.54 2.71
N VAL A 886 0.37 21.44 3.07
CA VAL A 886 0.23 21.97 4.44
C VAL A 886 -1.19 21.69 4.91
N ASN A 887 -1.31 21.18 6.14
CA ASN A 887 -2.58 21.01 6.83
C ASN A 887 -2.60 21.90 8.08
N GLY A 888 -3.79 22.18 8.59
CA GLY A 888 -3.92 22.95 9.81
C GLY A 888 -5.22 22.63 10.56
N ARG A 889 -5.18 22.82 11.89
CA ARG A 889 -6.32 22.63 12.76
C ARG A 889 -6.25 23.64 13.91
N ILE A 890 -7.38 24.24 14.24
CA ILE A 890 -7.52 25.09 15.42
C ILE A 890 -8.77 24.66 16.19
N GLY A 891 -8.72 24.71 17.52
CA GLY A 891 -9.85 24.25 18.31
C GLY A 891 -9.79 24.71 19.75
N ILE A 892 -10.82 24.30 20.46
CA ILE A 892 -10.95 24.47 21.90
C ILE A 892 -11.48 23.17 22.49
N SER A 893 -10.93 22.74 23.61
CA SER A 893 -11.41 21.62 24.42
C SER A 893 -11.87 22.09 25.81
N GLY A 894 -12.87 21.39 26.35
CA GLY A 894 -13.35 21.60 27.68
C GLY A 894 -12.45 20.95 28.74
N PRO A 895 -12.79 21.10 30.02
CA PRO A 895 -12.04 20.47 31.08
C PRO A 895 -11.93 18.95 30.89
N ASP A 896 -10.75 18.40 31.20
CA ASP A 896 -10.44 16.96 31.10
C ASP A 896 -10.72 16.37 29.69
N ASP A 897 -10.67 17.20 28.63
CA ASP A 897 -10.94 16.86 27.23
C ASP A 897 -12.29 16.13 27.01
N GLN A 898 -13.28 16.42 27.88
CA GLN A 898 -14.62 15.80 27.78
C GLN A 898 -15.33 16.15 26.47
N TRP A 899 -15.01 17.29 25.88
CA TRP A 899 -15.47 17.68 24.55
C TRP A 899 -14.47 18.60 23.87
N SER A 900 -14.46 18.55 22.54
CA SER A 900 -13.73 19.53 21.72
C SER A 900 -14.54 19.98 20.51
N VAL A 901 -14.24 21.20 20.06
CA VAL A 901 -14.74 21.79 18.80
C VAL A 901 -13.53 22.27 18.01
N GLU A 902 -13.37 21.76 16.79
CA GLU A 902 -12.16 21.99 16.02
C GLU A 902 -12.51 22.33 14.58
N LEU A 903 -11.89 23.38 14.03
CA LEU A 903 -11.89 23.71 12.60
C LEU A 903 -10.61 23.15 11.99
N TRP A 904 -10.71 22.48 10.84
CA TRP A 904 -9.59 21.88 10.17
C TRP A 904 -9.59 22.19 8.66
N ALA A 905 -8.39 22.18 8.08
CA ALA A 905 -8.19 22.21 6.65
C ALA A 905 -7.04 21.27 6.27
N GLN A 906 -7.27 20.44 5.28
CA GLN A 906 -6.24 19.61 4.63
C GLN A 906 -5.92 20.20 3.27
N ASN A 907 -4.65 20.11 2.86
CA ASN A 907 -4.16 20.78 1.66
C ASN A 907 -4.57 22.27 1.64
N LEU A 908 -4.29 22.98 2.74
CA LEU A 908 -4.74 24.35 3.02
C LEU A 908 -4.54 25.30 1.84
N PHE A 909 -3.43 25.19 1.12
CA PHE A 909 -3.10 26.05 -0.02
C PHE A 909 -3.58 25.51 -1.37
N ASN A 910 -4.43 24.46 -1.37
CA ASN A 910 -4.98 23.81 -2.56
C ASN A 910 -3.90 23.43 -3.59
N LYS A 911 -2.81 22.83 -3.11
CA LYS A 911 -1.70 22.41 -3.97
C LYS A 911 -2.13 21.23 -4.84
N ASN A 912 -2.10 21.42 -6.15
CA ASN A 912 -2.33 20.38 -7.13
C ASN A 912 -1.06 19.55 -7.34
N PHE A 913 -1.19 18.22 -7.37
CA PHE A 913 -0.11 17.27 -7.64
C PHE A 913 -0.64 15.96 -8.20
N ILE A 914 0.21 15.26 -8.92
CA ILE A 914 -0.05 13.93 -9.48
C ILE A 914 0.47 12.89 -8.51
N GLN A 915 -0.36 11.88 -8.20
CA GLN A 915 0.04 10.73 -7.38
C GLN A 915 0.69 9.62 -8.23
N VAL A 916 0.01 9.24 -9.32
CA VAL A 916 0.47 8.23 -10.28
C VAL A 916 0.00 8.63 -11.67
N ALA A 917 0.88 8.51 -12.66
CA ALA A 917 0.54 8.67 -14.06
C ALA A 917 0.89 7.39 -14.84
N PHE A 918 0.17 7.15 -15.92
CA PHE A 918 0.28 5.95 -16.74
C PHE A 918 -0.11 6.26 -18.19
N ASP A 919 0.24 5.35 -19.10
CA ASP A 919 -0.22 5.40 -20.48
C ASP A 919 -1.72 5.13 -20.51
N THR A 920 -2.49 5.98 -21.18
CA THR A 920 -3.93 5.73 -21.32
C THR A 920 -4.13 4.47 -22.16
N PRO A 921 -4.92 3.48 -21.69
CA PRO A 921 -5.06 2.19 -22.37
C PRO A 921 -5.52 2.35 -23.80
N ILE A 922 -4.83 1.65 -24.72
CA ILE A 922 -5.10 1.60 -26.18
C ILE A 922 -5.16 2.94 -26.92
N GLN A 923 -4.73 4.04 -26.26
CA GLN A 923 -4.74 5.39 -26.85
C GLN A 923 -3.31 5.84 -27.20
N GLY A 924 -2.67 5.07 -28.05
CA GLY A 924 -1.31 5.31 -28.53
C GLY A 924 -0.53 4.02 -28.70
N THR A 925 0.77 4.16 -28.93
CA THR A 925 1.69 3.04 -29.08
C THR A 925 2.55 2.93 -27.83
N PRO A 926 2.43 1.86 -27.01
CA PRO A 926 3.27 1.66 -25.82
C PRO A 926 4.76 1.76 -26.15
N GLY A 927 5.53 2.48 -25.31
CA GLY A 927 6.97 2.70 -25.53
C GLY A 927 7.31 3.75 -26.58
N SER A 928 6.33 4.28 -27.33
CA SER A 928 6.50 5.40 -28.26
C SER A 928 6.44 6.73 -27.48
N THR A 929 7.54 7.07 -26.81
CA THR A 929 7.65 8.19 -25.89
C THR A 929 8.53 9.31 -26.45
N THR A 930 8.49 10.50 -25.86
CA THR A 930 9.39 11.60 -26.24
C THR A 930 10.86 11.17 -26.20
N ARG A 931 11.27 10.40 -25.20
CA ARG A 931 12.65 9.88 -25.13
C ARG A 931 12.99 8.91 -26.24
N ALA A 932 12.05 8.06 -26.64
CA ALA A 932 12.25 7.13 -27.74
C ALA A 932 12.42 7.86 -29.09
N VAL A 933 11.75 9.00 -29.26
CA VAL A 933 11.96 9.91 -30.39
C VAL A 933 13.32 10.62 -30.32
N GLU A 934 13.71 11.15 -29.15
CA GLU A 934 15.03 11.75 -28.91
C GLU A 934 16.16 10.77 -29.19
N ALA A 935 15.99 9.50 -28.84
CA ALA A 935 16.93 8.41 -29.11
C ALA A 935 16.92 7.92 -30.56
N GLY A 936 16.00 8.39 -31.40
CA GLY A 936 15.89 8.01 -32.80
C GLY A 936 15.21 6.64 -33.07
N PHE A 937 14.55 6.05 -32.07
CA PHE A 937 13.83 4.77 -32.25
C PHE A 937 12.51 4.95 -32.99
N PHE A 938 11.87 6.08 -32.79
CA PHE A 938 10.62 6.46 -33.45
C PHE A 938 10.76 7.85 -34.09
N SER A 939 10.11 8.05 -35.22
CA SER A 939 9.96 9.38 -35.83
C SER A 939 8.91 10.24 -35.12
N ARG A 940 7.97 9.60 -34.39
CA ARG A 940 6.87 10.24 -33.68
C ARG A 940 6.46 9.41 -32.48
N ALA A 941 6.11 10.09 -31.37
CA ALA A 941 5.44 9.53 -30.21
C ALA A 941 4.00 10.08 -30.17
N THR A 942 3.02 9.18 -30.06
CA THR A 942 1.58 9.50 -30.14
C THR A 942 0.79 9.06 -28.91
N GLN A 943 1.46 8.57 -27.86
CA GLN A 943 0.81 8.06 -26.65
C GLN A 943 0.09 9.19 -25.89
N LEU A 944 -1.15 8.94 -25.44
CA LEU A 944 -1.86 9.76 -24.48
C LEU A 944 -1.55 9.24 -23.06
N TYR A 945 -1.56 10.19 -22.11
CA TYR A 945 -1.23 9.90 -20.71
C TYR A 945 -2.37 10.32 -19.81
N SER A 946 -2.64 9.51 -18.79
CA SER A 946 -3.62 9.79 -17.75
C SER A 946 -2.99 9.77 -16.36
N ALA A 947 -3.65 10.41 -15.39
CA ALA A 947 -3.13 10.54 -14.04
C ALA A 947 -4.22 10.49 -12.96
N PHE A 948 -3.86 9.90 -11.82
CA PHE A 948 -4.61 10.01 -10.57
C PHE A 948 -4.04 11.17 -9.75
N LEU A 949 -4.92 12.10 -9.36
CA LEU A 949 -4.53 13.32 -8.67
C LEU A 949 -4.51 13.16 -7.15
N GLY A 950 -3.73 13.99 -6.48
CA GLY A 950 -3.86 14.21 -5.05
C GLY A 950 -5.20 14.88 -4.69
N GLU A 951 -5.65 14.70 -3.44
CA GLU A 951 -6.90 15.29 -2.96
C GLU A 951 -6.81 16.83 -2.98
N PRO A 952 -7.87 17.54 -3.37
CA PRO A 952 -7.93 19.01 -3.33
C PRO A 952 -8.00 19.49 -1.87
N ARG A 953 -8.06 20.83 -1.67
CA ARG A 953 -8.30 21.38 -0.35
C ARG A 953 -9.65 20.92 0.19
N THR A 954 -9.62 20.29 1.37
CA THR A 954 -10.80 19.99 2.17
C THR A 954 -10.72 20.76 3.50
N PHE A 955 -11.87 21.18 4.02
CA PHE A 955 -11.99 21.87 5.30
C PHE A 955 -13.32 21.53 5.95
N GLY A 956 -13.36 21.67 7.26
CA GLY A 956 -14.55 21.32 7.99
C GLY A 956 -14.47 21.60 9.50
N LEU A 957 -15.46 21.05 10.19
CA LEU A 957 -15.63 21.11 11.64
C LEU A 957 -15.63 19.69 12.19
N THR A 958 -14.94 19.49 13.30
CA THR A 958 -14.98 18.28 14.13
C THR A 958 -15.59 18.62 15.48
N LEU A 959 -16.53 17.82 15.92
CA LEU A 959 -17.07 17.79 17.27
C LEU A 959 -16.67 16.47 17.92
N ARG A 960 -16.06 16.52 19.10
CA ARG A 960 -15.75 15.32 19.89
C ARG A 960 -16.45 15.39 21.23
N GLY A 961 -16.85 14.25 21.76
CA GLY A 961 -17.36 14.12 23.11
C GLY A 961 -16.86 12.82 23.74
N LYS A 962 -16.42 12.90 24.98
CA LYS A 962 -15.94 11.79 25.77
C LYS A 962 -16.65 11.77 27.10
N LEU A 963 -17.28 10.67 27.42
CA LEU A 963 -17.93 10.40 28.71
C LEU A 963 -17.17 9.25 29.35
N GLY A 964 -16.30 9.57 30.30
CA GLY A 964 -15.63 8.62 31.19
C GLY A 964 -16.29 8.65 32.55
N PHE A 965 -16.59 7.49 33.09
CA PHE A 965 -16.99 7.40 34.50
C PHE A 965 -15.69 7.28 35.32
N ALA A 966 -15.24 8.38 35.90
CA ALA A 966 -14.08 8.36 36.78
C ALA A 966 -14.29 7.29 37.86
N GLN A 967 -13.39 6.33 37.98
CA GLN A 967 -13.32 5.52 39.18
C GLN A 967 -13.15 6.50 40.34
N PRO A 968 -13.89 6.36 41.47
CA PRO A 968 -13.62 7.11 42.65
C PRO A 968 -12.11 6.97 42.95
N ALA A 969 -11.43 8.10 43.16
CA ALA A 969 -10.02 8.06 43.49
C ALA A 969 -9.83 7.03 44.62
N PRO A 970 -8.86 6.12 44.55
CA PRO A 970 -8.61 5.21 45.63
C PRO A 970 -8.45 6.06 46.90
N PRO A 971 -9.04 5.64 48.04
CA PRO A 971 -8.95 6.41 49.25
C PRO A 971 -7.47 6.74 49.49
N PRO A 972 -7.14 7.97 49.94
CA PRO A 972 -5.76 8.37 50.08
C PRO A 972 -5.03 7.28 50.87
N TYR A 973 -3.93 6.80 50.35
CA TYR A 973 -3.07 5.81 51.04
C TYR A 973 -2.77 6.33 52.42
N VAL A 974 -3.43 5.77 53.41
CA VAL A 974 -3.06 5.97 54.80
C VAL A 974 -1.90 5.02 55.03
N PRO A 975 -0.66 5.50 55.17
CA PRO A 975 0.45 4.62 55.42
C PRO A 975 0.12 3.79 56.68
N PRO A 976 0.39 2.47 56.65
CA PRO A 976 0.18 1.67 57.85
C PRO A 976 0.90 2.32 59.02
N PRO A 977 0.29 2.36 60.22
CA PRO A 977 0.94 2.93 61.40
C PRO A 977 2.35 2.29 61.50
N PRO A 978 3.38 3.08 61.84
CA PRO A 978 4.73 2.52 61.93
C PRO A 978 4.69 1.31 62.87
N PRO A 979 5.40 0.21 62.53
CA PRO A 979 5.41 -0.95 63.37
C PRO A 979 5.78 -0.52 64.77
N PRO A 980 5.13 -1.08 65.83
CA PRO A 980 5.48 -0.78 67.20
C PRO A 980 7.00 -0.92 67.39
N PRO A 981 7.65 0.02 68.10
CA PRO A 981 9.10 -0.09 68.29
C PRO A 981 9.40 -1.48 68.77
N PRO A 982 10.46 -2.14 68.34
CA PRO A 982 10.84 -3.46 68.86
C PRO A 982 10.92 -3.39 70.38
N PRO A 983 10.46 -4.44 71.12
CA PRO A 983 10.51 -4.46 72.56
C PRO A 983 11.93 -4.08 73.00
N VAL A 984 12.03 -3.09 73.86
CA VAL A 984 13.32 -2.67 74.44
C VAL A 984 13.90 -3.95 75.05
N VAL A 985 14.85 -4.57 74.42
CA VAL A 985 15.68 -5.60 75.06
C VAL A 985 16.43 -4.84 76.12
N GLU A 986 16.06 -5.04 77.40
CA GLU A 986 16.86 -4.57 78.50
C GLU A 986 18.27 -5.06 78.29
N GLN A 987 19.15 -4.15 77.97
CA GLN A 987 20.57 -4.48 77.92
C GLN A 987 20.95 -4.96 79.34
N PRO A 988 21.59 -6.12 79.51
CA PRO A 988 22.12 -6.53 80.78
C PRO A 988 22.98 -5.40 81.34
N ALA A 989 22.79 -5.06 82.62
CA ALA A 989 23.54 -4.03 83.29
C ALA A 989 25.02 -4.17 83.05
N PRO A 990 25.74 -3.08 82.68
CA PRO A 990 27.18 -3.15 82.47
C PRO A 990 27.87 -3.71 83.67
N PRO A 991 28.87 -4.59 83.51
CA PRO A 991 29.64 -5.18 84.58
C PRO A 991 30.23 -4.04 85.45
N PRO A 992 30.32 -4.19 86.81
CA PRO A 992 30.88 -3.18 87.68
C PRO A 992 32.29 -2.80 87.23
N PRO A 993 32.72 -1.52 87.43
CA PRO A 993 34.04 -1.08 86.93
C PRO A 993 35.12 -1.83 87.71
N PRO A 994 36.24 -2.18 87.09
CA PRO A 994 37.36 -2.86 87.78
C PRO A 994 37.89 -1.97 88.90
N PRO A 995 38.36 -2.57 90.08
CA PRO A 995 38.89 -1.81 91.12
C PRO A 995 40.08 -0.91 90.73
N PRO A 996 40.29 0.24 91.31
CA PRO A 996 41.36 1.16 90.88
C PRO A 996 42.71 0.51 91.09
N PRO A 997 43.69 0.76 90.27
CA PRO A 997 45.05 0.25 90.42
C PRO A 997 45.69 0.76 91.69
N PRO A 998 46.54 -0.04 92.32
CA PRO A 998 47.22 0.39 93.57
C PRO A 998 48.16 1.59 93.25
N PRO A 999 48.33 2.53 94.23
CA PRO A 999 49.11 3.72 93.95
C PRO A 999 50.57 3.41 93.66
N PRO A 1000 51.26 4.10 92.85
CA PRO A 1000 52.66 3.94 92.47
C PRO A 1000 53.58 4.09 93.69
N PRO A 1001 54.62 3.27 93.80
CA PRO A 1001 55.60 3.46 94.86
C PRO A 1001 56.33 4.73 94.75
N ALA A 1002 56.66 5.34 96.00
CA ALA A 1002 57.30 6.65 96.07
C ALA A 1002 58.66 6.69 95.36
N PRO A 1003 59.13 7.86 94.84
CA PRO A 1003 60.37 7.98 94.14
C PRO A 1003 61.57 7.81 95.07
N VAL A 1004 62.45 6.94 94.75
CA VAL A 1004 63.75 6.83 95.38
C VAL A 1004 64.67 7.95 94.83
N GLU A 1005 65.07 8.83 95.72
CA GLU A 1005 66.13 9.78 95.42
C GLU A 1005 67.43 9.01 95.03
N ARG A 1006 67.98 9.33 93.91
CA ARG A 1006 69.40 9.00 93.67
C ARG A 1006 70.13 10.32 93.49
N GLY A 1007 71.08 10.48 94.42
CA GLY A 1007 72.00 11.58 94.37
C GLY A 1007 72.95 11.64 93.23
N GLU A 1008 73.40 12.79 92.99
CA GLU A 1008 74.47 13.20 92.12
C GLU A 1008 75.73 12.39 92.25
N ARG A 1009 76.36 12.11 91.08
CA ARG A 1009 77.78 12.27 90.75
C ARG A 1009 77.98 12.00 89.28
N GLY A 1010 78.36 12.96 88.43
CA GLY A 1010 79.64 13.49 88.31
C GLY A 1010 80.40 12.79 87.16
N SER A 1011 80.48 13.39 86.08
CA SER A 1011 81.53 13.62 85.08
C SER A 1011 81.08 13.61 83.66
#